data_e4828055e8b2b22fcf24726b69a981f4
#
_entry.id   e4828055e8b2b22fcf24726b69a981f4
#
_cell.length_a   1.000
_cell.length_b   1.000
_cell.length_c   1.000
_cell.angle_alpha   90.00
_cell.angle_beta   90.00
_cell.angle_gamma   90.00
#
_symmetry.space_group_name_H-M   'P 1'
#
loop_
_entity.id
_entity.type
_entity.pdbx_description
1 polymer ?
#
loop_
_entity_poly.entity_id
_entity_poly.type
_entity_poly.pdbx_seq_one_letter_code
_entity_poly.pdbx_strand_id
1 'polypeptide(L)'
;MNCCKLVNLLAVLSAGTLHAESAFAAEAPGWEKEVVQQANQQKNVVTGTVLDENGFSVPGASVMVVGTTDGTVTDMDGVYSLSLSRKKAVLRFSFIGLKSVDVEYTGQKTLNVVLKSDNQVLDDVVVIGYGSKNRKSLTSSISSVKKEDLNKLSKTSSTVQDMLGGTIKGVLVTQNSGEPGATMTVNVRGITSPYPIATSLTANNAPLYVIDGVSMFVDSNALNPLVNIAPNDIESIDVLKDASATAIYGSRGANGVIIVTTKNGRKGEKATVEAGYTLSIANPVKMFKPLNNQEFRSLQEEILRNTMDAYNYDMANFTMTTQYSMMYDPTMLMAYGNFDVDWNTLMYTKFLGLNESAFGKENINWEDETRNKNAITNQYNVSVRGGSEKTDYSFAFNAIDQEGLYKNDNLGTYSGRLSVNTEITKRMRMGALLSYSYSKRTSPSQESIMMPDTHPWLVRPDLPIYDENGDYTRLDKSAVYFTPAGSVSGPNPVALLNRKAEYESDQFMGNVYVDVELLRNLKFHSDFTLASYNYDNSYFSPSYLQEIWVGSPYYAQLTTARSKYVSTSINFRLDYNYHTGKHLFGAMAGYGADRTRSTGGTNMYQGFPNDDNLDNVGSAQSVLMYSDYVVKSGLNSIYGRLSYDYDSRYLLEVSMRADASSKFGPGNQWGVFPAVSTGWVISREAFMEKAPWVNNSSFASSTCSF
;
A
#
# COMPACT_ATOMS: atom_id res chain seq x y z
N MET A 1 17.59 15.19 9.49
CA MET A 1 19.01 14.84 9.17
C MET A 1 19.28 15.38 7.75
N ASN A 2 20.15 16.37 7.62
CA ASN A 2 20.32 17.12 6.36
C ASN A 2 20.71 16.22 5.19
N CYS A 3 20.08 16.41 4.04
CA CYS A 3 20.36 15.74 2.76
C CYS A 3 21.85 15.63 2.39
N CYS A 4 22.70 16.54 2.85
CA CYS A 4 24.16 16.51 2.65
C CYS A 4 24.88 15.34 3.33
N LYS A 5 24.30 14.68 4.33
CA LYS A 5 24.93 13.51 4.98
C LYS A 5 24.64 12.20 4.25
N LEU A 6 23.56 12.12 3.50
CA LEU A 6 23.22 10.94 2.69
C LEU A 6 24.07 10.90 1.41
N VAL A 7 24.35 12.05 0.80
CA VAL A 7 25.20 12.17 -0.39
C VAL A 7 26.65 11.79 -0.08
N ASN A 8 27.14 12.10 1.12
CA ASN A 8 28.50 11.71 1.52
C ASN A 8 28.63 10.20 1.80
N LEU A 9 27.57 9.49 2.17
CA LEU A 9 27.62 8.04 2.35
C LEU A 9 27.64 7.29 1.01
N LEU A 10 27.00 7.82 -0.01
CA LEU A 10 27.05 7.29 -1.39
C LEU A 10 28.38 7.58 -2.09
N ALA A 11 29.02 8.70 -1.79
CA ALA A 11 30.33 9.05 -2.36
C ALA A 11 31.47 8.17 -1.83
N VAL A 12 31.38 7.64 -0.61
CA VAL A 12 32.39 6.74 -0.04
C VAL A 12 32.29 5.32 -0.62
N LEU A 13 31.11 4.90 -1.09
CA LEU A 13 30.92 3.60 -1.77
C LEU A 13 31.32 3.61 -3.24
N SER A 14 31.43 4.78 -3.89
CA SER A 14 31.84 4.90 -5.28
C SER A 14 33.37 5.08 -5.49
N ALA A 15 34.13 5.36 -4.42
CA ALA A 15 35.59 5.56 -4.49
C ALA A 15 36.39 4.26 -4.32
N GLY A 16 35.77 3.12 -4.10
CA GLY A 16 36.42 1.83 -3.81
C GLY A 16 36.66 0.89 -5.02
N THR A 17 36.27 1.27 -6.24
CA THR A 17 36.28 0.34 -7.40
C THR A 17 37.08 0.82 -8.62
N LEU A 18 37.95 1.81 -8.48
CA LEU A 18 38.73 2.33 -9.58
C LEU A 18 40.24 2.24 -9.32
N HIS A 19 40.76 1.03 -9.04
CA HIS A 19 42.21 0.75 -9.20
C HIS A 19 42.44 -0.75 -9.33
N ALA A 20 42.22 -1.30 -10.53
CA ALA A 20 42.79 -2.58 -10.96
C ALA A 20 42.68 -2.74 -12.49
N GLU A 21 43.37 -1.90 -13.24
CA GLU A 21 43.72 -2.19 -14.63
C GLU A 21 45.01 -1.43 -14.98
N SER A 22 46.17 -2.07 -14.76
CA SER A 22 47.36 -1.88 -15.56
C SER A 22 48.47 -2.77 -15.02
N ALA A 23 48.61 -3.95 -15.56
CA ALA A 23 49.83 -4.70 -15.69
C ALA A 23 49.53 -6.07 -16.26
N PHE A 24 49.85 -6.28 -17.53
CA PHE A 24 50.50 -7.46 -18.06
C PHE A 24 50.42 -7.44 -19.59
N ALA A 25 51.33 -6.70 -20.18
CA ALA A 25 51.80 -7.01 -21.52
C ALA A 25 53.16 -7.72 -21.34
N ALA A 26 53.20 -9.02 -21.52
CA ALA A 26 54.42 -9.77 -21.66
C ALA A 26 54.31 -10.62 -22.92
N GLU A 27 55.25 -10.39 -23.84
CA GLU A 27 55.43 -11.12 -25.08
C GLU A 27 55.66 -12.61 -24.84
N ALA A 28 55.01 -13.45 -25.66
CA ALA A 28 55.25 -14.89 -25.72
C ALA A 28 56.15 -15.23 -26.91
N PRO A 29 57.15 -16.11 -26.75
CA PRO A 29 58.03 -16.53 -27.85
C PRO A 29 57.35 -17.57 -28.73
N GLY A 30 57.70 -17.53 -30.00
CA GLY A 30 57.15 -18.37 -31.06
C GLY A 30 57.41 -19.87 -30.88
N TRP A 31 56.44 -20.63 -31.30
CA TRP A 31 56.56 -22.08 -31.51
C TRP A 31 56.21 -22.44 -32.95
N GLU A 32 57.03 -23.28 -33.50
CA GLU A 32 57.01 -23.76 -34.86
C GLU A 32 55.75 -24.60 -35.17
N LYS A 33 55.30 -24.54 -36.41
CA LYS A 33 54.20 -25.32 -36.97
C LYS A 33 54.62 -26.77 -37.15
N GLU A 34 54.13 -27.67 -36.34
CA GLU A 34 53.99 -29.09 -36.72
C GLU A 34 52.73 -29.29 -37.50
N VAL A 35 52.88 -29.72 -38.75
CA VAL A 35 51.81 -30.18 -39.65
C VAL A 35 51.42 -31.59 -39.26
N VAL A 36 50.37 -31.75 -38.49
CA VAL A 36 49.74 -33.06 -38.28
C VAL A 36 48.74 -33.29 -39.41
N GLN A 37 49.04 -34.27 -40.25
CA GLN A 37 48.09 -34.81 -41.24
C GLN A 37 46.86 -35.39 -40.52
N GLN A 38 45.75 -34.65 -40.51
CA GLN A 38 44.48 -35.19 -40.10
C GLN A 38 43.91 -36.06 -41.22
N ALA A 39 43.70 -37.34 -40.91
CA ALA A 39 42.90 -38.26 -41.70
C ALA A 39 41.53 -37.69 -41.98
N ASN A 40 41.12 -37.65 -43.23
CA ASN A 40 39.83 -37.19 -43.74
C ASN A 40 38.71 -38.10 -43.24
N GLN A 41 38.20 -37.89 -42.02
CA GLN A 41 36.93 -38.42 -41.59
C GLN A 41 35.83 -37.58 -42.22
N GLN A 42 35.05 -38.21 -43.09
CA GLN A 42 33.84 -37.60 -43.69
C GLN A 42 32.88 -37.20 -42.55
N LYS A 43 32.92 -35.93 -42.14
CA LYS A 43 31.96 -35.36 -41.16
C LYS A 43 30.59 -35.28 -41.79
N ASN A 44 29.62 -35.98 -41.23
CA ASN A 44 28.21 -35.82 -41.62
C ASN A 44 27.70 -34.47 -41.09
N VAL A 45 27.37 -33.54 -42.00
CA VAL A 45 26.79 -32.25 -41.64
C VAL A 45 25.26 -32.40 -41.73
N VAL A 46 24.57 -32.06 -40.64
CA VAL A 46 23.10 -31.92 -40.61
C VAL A 46 22.77 -30.42 -40.52
N THR A 47 21.85 -29.99 -41.36
CA THR A 47 21.31 -28.62 -41.36
C THR A 47 19.81 -28.68 -41.13
N GLY A 48 19.20 -27.59 -40.69
CA GLY A 48 17.75 -27.52 -40.58
C GLY A 48 17.30 -26.20 -39.96
N THR A 49 16.00 -26.02 -39.88
CA THR A 49 15.36 -24.85 -39.28
C THR A 49 14.67 -25.25 -37.98
N VAL A 50 14.76 -24.37 -36.98
CA VAL A 50 13.99 -24.48 -35.75
C VAL A 50 12.92 -23.39 -35.74
N LEU A 51 11.67 -23.82 -35.69
CA LEU A 51 10.47 -22.94 -35.68
C LEU A 51 9.75 -23.09 -34.34
N ASP A 52 8.95 -22.11 -34.00
CA ASP A 52 7.93 -22.22 -32.92
C ASP A 52 6.61 -22.84 -33.46
N GLU A 53 5.64 -23.03 -32.57
CA GLU A 53 4.31 -23.57 -32.92
C GLU A 53 3.47 -22.67 -33.86
N ASN A 54 3.84 -21.39 -33.98
CA ASN A 54 3.19 -20.43 -34.88
C ASN A 54 3.91 -20.29 -36.21
N GLY A 55 5.01 -21.05 -36.41
CA GLY A 55 5.78 -21.04 -37.63
C GLY A 55 6.83 -19.93 -37.74
N PHE A 56 7.12 -19.22 -36.64
CA PHE A 56 8.21 -18.21 -36.60
C PHE A 56 9.56 -18.88 -36.33
N SER A 57 10.61 -18.34 -36.92
CA SER A 57 11.97 -18.77 -36.67
C SER A 57 12.38 -18.56 -35.20
N VAL A 58 13.17 -19.46 -34.61
CA VAL A 58 13.68 -19.37 -33.25
C VAL A 58 15.19 -19.11 -33.28
N PRO A 59 15.65 -17.84 -33.29
CA PRO A 59 17.08 -17.50 -33.25
C PRO A 59 17.70 -17.85 -31.91
N GLY A 60 18.94 -18.35 -31.91
CA GLY A 60 19.68 -18.68 -30.68
C GLY A 60 19.22 -19.98 -29.99
N ALA A 61 18.38 -20.80 -30.64
CA ALA A 61 18.05 -22.12 -30.12
C ALA A 61 19.30 -22.99 -30.06
N SER A 62 19.52 -23.65 -28.93
CA SER A 62 20.65 -24.58 -28.74
C SER A 62 20.31 -25.95 -29.35
N VAL A 63 21.24 -26.47 -30.15
CA VAL A 63 21.15 -27.82 -30.77
C VAL A 63 22.37 -28.59 -30.28
N MET A 64 22.17 -29.57 -29.41
CA MET A 64 23.26 -30.35 -28.77
C MET A 64 23.10 -31.82 -29.04
N VAL A 65 24.22 -32.53 -29.16
CA VAL A 65 24.25 -34.02 -29.20
C VAL A 65 24.15 -34.51 -27.74
N VAL A 66 23.10 -35.26 -27.45
CA VAL A 66 22.87 -35.78 -26.09
C VAL A 66 24.06 -36.68 -25.64
N GLY A 67 24.61 -36.37 -24.48
CA GLY A 67 25.73 -37.12 -23.90
C GLY A 67 27.11 -36.69 -24.39
N THR A 68 27.22 -35.57 -25.12
CA THR A 68 28.48 -34.98 -25.58
C THR A 68 28.48 -33.48 -25.35
N THR A 69 29.61 -32.81 -25.62
CA THR A 69 29.73 -31.34 -25.64
C THR A 69 29.56 -30.75 -27.04
N ASP A 70 29.28 -31.60 -28.05
CA ASP A 70 29.11 -31.16 -29.43
C ASP A 70 27.73 -30.49 -29.61
N GLY A 71 27.73 -29.26 -30.11
CA GLY A 71 26.49 -28.49 -30.32
C GLY A 71 26.71 -27.26 -31.17
N THR A 72 25.62 -26.61 -31.55
CA THR A 72 25.55 -25.36 -32.27
C THR A 72 24.35 -24.55 -31.80
N VAL A 73 24.23 -23.33 -32.27
CA VAL A 73 23.04 -22.48 -32.06
C VAL A 73 22.46 -22.06 -33.40
N THR A 74 21.16 -21.78 -33.45
CA THR A 74 20.50 -21.26 -34.65
C THR A 74 20.85 -19.79 -34.89
N ASP A 75 20.92 -19.41 -36.15
CA ASP A 75 21.12 -18.02 -36.60
C ASP A 75 19.81 -17.18 -36.50
N MET A 76 19.83 -15.96 -37.05
CA MET A 76 18.70 -15.03 -37.02
C MET A 76 17.47 -15.55 -37.78
N ASP A 77 17.66 -16.45 -38.75
CA ASP A 77 16.59 -17.07 -39.53
C ASP A 77 16.16 -18.43 -38.94
N GLY A 78 16.68 -18.78 -37.75
CA GLY A 78 16.41 -20.06 -37.08
C GLY A 78 17.10 -21.24 -37.72
N VAL A 79 18.10 -21.03 -38.61
CA VAL A 79 18.82 -22.08 -39.31
C VAL A 79 20.03 -22.55 -38.49
N TYR A 80 20.29 -23.85 -38.44
CA TYR A 80 21.47 -24.39 -37.82
C TYR A 80 22.26 -25.31 -38.75
N SER A 81 23.52 -25.46 -38.46
CA SER A 81 24.43 -26.41 -39.10
C SER A 81 25.30 -27.08 -38.05
N LEU A 82 25.25 -28.41 -37.97
CA LEU A 82 25.96 -29.20 -36.98
C LEU A 82 26.75 -30.34 -37.66
N SER A 83 28.06 -30.41 -37.41
CA SER A 83 28.92 -31.49 -37.88
C SER A 83 28.94 -32.65 -36.89
N LEU A 84 28.56 -33.82 -37.33
CA LEU A 84 28.46 -35.02 -36.49
C LEU A 84 29.51 -36.03 -36.84
N SER A 85 30.22 -36.56 -35.86
CA SER A 85 31.23 -37.64 -36.00
C SER A 85 30.59 -39.05 -36.10
N ARG A 86 29.28 -39.14 -35.88
CA ARG A 86 28.52 -40.45 -35.81
C ARG A 86 27.36 -40.43 -36.78
N LYS A 87 27.05 -41.59 -37.37
CA LYS A 87 25.88 -41.76 -38.29
C LYS A 87 24.55 -41.84 -37.57
N LYS A 88 24.53 -42.07 -36.24
CA LYS A 88 23.35 -42.06 -35.39
C LYS A 88 23.64 -41.30 -34.12
N ALA A 89 22.75 -40.35 -33.76
CA ALA A 89 22.84 -39.53 -32.56
C ALA A 89 21.45 -39.04 -32.15
N VAL A 90 21.26 -38.70 -30.89
CA VAL A 90 20.07 -37.97 -30.44
C VAL A 90 20.44 -36.48 -30.32
N LEU A 91 19.72 -35.62 -31.03
CA LEU A 91 19.92 -34.18 -31.00
C LEU A 91 18.86 -33.58 -30.11
N ARG A 92 19.29 -32.82 -29.11
CA ARG A 92 18.41 -32.06 -28.23
C ARG A 92 18.33 -30.62 -28.72
N PHE A 93 17.12 -30.17 -28.98
CA PHE A 93 16.79 -28.79 -29.34
C PHE A 93 16.17 -28.12 -28.12
N SER A 94 16.72 -26.98 -27.69
CA SER A 94 16.21 -26.25 -26.54
C SER A 94 16.32 -24.73 -26.74
N PHE A 95 15.33 -24.01 -26.22
CA PHE A 95 15.30 -22.55 -26.20
C PHE A 95 14.56 -22.09 -24.95
N ILE A 96 14.90 -20.93 -24.43
CA ILE A 96 14.24 -20.35 -23.23
C ILE A 96 12.77 -20.10 -23.52
N GLY A 97 11.88 -20.71 -22.72
CA GLY A 97 10.41 -20.60 -22.88
C GLY A 97 9.78 -21.59 -23.84
N LEU A 98 10.59 -22.49 -24.46
CA LEU A 98 10.10 -23.55 -25.32
C LEU A 98 10.49 -24.94 -24.76
N LYS A 99 9.61 -25.93 -24.94
CA LYS A 99 9.83 -27.30 -24.49
C LYS A 99 10.95 -27.96 -25.28
N SER A 100 11.98 -28.43 -24.60
CA SER A 100 13.07 -29.16 -25.25
C SER A 100 12.57 -30.43 -25.94
N VAL A 101 13.06 -30.69 -27.15
CA VAL A 101 12.69 -31.83 -27.98
C VAL A 101 13.96 -32.61 -28.31
N ASP A 102 13.93 -33.92 -28.06
CA ASP A 102 14.98 -34.83 -28.43
C ASP A 102 14.56 -35.52 -29.75
N VAL A 103 15.39 -35.41 -30.79
CA VAL A 103 15.12 -35.99 -32.13
C VAL A 103 16.24 -36.92 -32.52
N GLU A 104 15.92 -38.14 -32.95
CA GLU A 104 16.88 -39.11 -33.45
C GLU A 104 17.43 -38.68 -34.82
N TYR A 105 18.73 -38.52 -34.91
CA TYR A 105 19.47 -38.37 -36.17
C TYR A 105 19.93 -39.73 -36.65
N THR A 106 19.51 -40.10 -37.86
CA THR A 106 19.85 -41.39 -38.48
C THR A 106 20.60 -41.24 -39.82
N GLY A 107 21.13 -40.03 -40.11
CA GLY A 107 21.89 -39.71 -41.31
C GLY A 107 21.21 -38.76 -42.30
N GLN A 108 20.13 -38.10 -41.88
CA GLN A 108 19.40 -37.13 -42.71
C GLN A 108 20.29 -35.90 -42.94
N LYS A 109 20.28 -35.33 -44.15
CA LYS A 109 21.00 -34.08 -44.46
C LYS A 109 20.29 -32.87 -43.89
N THR A 110 18.95 -32.91 -43.81
CA THR A 110 18.14 -31.82 -43.29
C THR A 110 17.19 -32.33 -42.23
N LEU A 111 17.11 -31.65 -41.07
CA LEU A 111 16.27 -31.98 -39.94
C LEU A 111 15.63 -30.69 -39.38
N ASN A 112 14.36 -30.47 -39.72
CA ASN A 112 13.59 -29.31 -39.23
C ASN A 112 12.82 -29.71 -37.98
N VAL A 113 12.78 -28.82 -36.98
CA VAL A 113 12.17 -29.08 -35.67
C VAL A 113 11.26 -27.95 -35.30
N VAL A 114 10.09 -28.28 -34.80
CA VAL A 114 9.14 -27.32 -34.22
C VAL A 114 9.17 -27.46 -32.68
N LEU A 115 9.56 -26.38 -32.01
CA LEU A 115 9.50 -26.30 -30.55
C LEU A 115 8.16 -25.74 -30.14
N LYS A 116 7.47 -26.44 -29.26
CA LYS A 116 6.20 -25.96 -28.67
C LYS A 116 6.53 -25.10 -27.46
N SER A 117 5.67 -24.12 -27.21
CA SER A 117 5.74 -23.32 -25.97
C SER A 117 5.81 -24.26 -24.77
N ASP A 118 6.78 -24.04 -23.90
CA ASP A 118 6.84 -24.71 -22.61
C ASP A 118 5.75 -24.10 -21.74
N ASN A 119 4.49 -24.46 -22.02
CA ASN A 119 3.35 -24.18 -21.17
C ASN A 119 3.39 -25.08 -19.92
N GLN A 120 4.55 -25.38 -19.37
CA GLN A 120 4.61 -25.48 -17.93
C GLN A 120 4.24 -24.07 -17.42
N VAL A 121 2.94 -23.85 -17.24
CA VAL A 121 2.41 -22.93 -16.25
C VAL A 121 3.26 -23.21 -15.03
N LEU A 122 4.20 -22.33 -14.71
CA LEU A 122 4.89 -22.32 -13.43
C LEU A 122 3.74 -22.44 -12.45
N ASP A 123 3.62 -23.59 -11.80
CA ASP A 123 2.50 -23.84 -10.90
C ASP A 123 2.49 -22.65 -9.94
N ASP A 124 1.43 -21.83 -10.00
CA ASP A 124 1.28 -20.62 -9.21
C ASP A 124 1.51 -20.99 -7.75
N VAL A 125 2.69 -20.65 -7.24
CA VAL A 125 3.05 -20.87 -5.84
C VAL A 125 2.50 -19.68 -5.06
N VAL A 126 1.61 -19.96 -4.12
CA VAL A 126 1.02 -18.95 -3.24
C VAL A 126 1.69 -19.03 -1.88
N VAL A 127 2.06 -17.89 -1.35
CA VAL A 127 2.55 -17.78 0.03
C VAL A 127 1.37 -17.96 0.97
N ILE A 128 1.45 -18.97 1.83
CA ILE A 128 0.48 -19.21 2.90
C ILE A 128 1.24 -19.15 4.22
N GLY A 129 0.62 -18.61 5.26
CA GLY A 129 1.22 -18.41 6.57
C GLY A 129 2.37 -19.34 6.91
N TYR A 130 3.55 -18.81 7.06
CA TYR A 130 4.81 -19.53 7.34
C TYR A 130 5.25 -20.58 6.29
N GLY A 131 4.83 -20.44 5.02
CA GLY A 131 5.26 -21.36 3.95
C GLY A 131 4.68 -20.99 2.59
N SER A 132 5.05 -21.77 1.58
CA SER A 132 4.49 -21.63 0.23
C SER A 132 3.91 -22.98 -0.22
N LYS A 133 2.77 -22.95 -0.88
CA LYS A 133 2.12 -24.12 -1.48
C LYS A 133 1.73 -23.82 -2.93
N ASN A 134 1.67 -24.88 -3.71
CA ASN A 134 1.09 -24.83 -5.03
C ASN A 134 -0.40 -24.46 -4.94
N ARG A 135 -0.86 -23.48 -5.74
CA ARG A 135 -2.24 -23.02 -5.76
C ARG A 135 -3.25 -24.14 -5.97
N LYS A 136 -2.89 -25.14 -6.78
CA LYS A 136 -3.73 -26.31 -7.07
C LYS A 136 -3.95 -27.23 -5.87
N SER A 137 -3.06 -27.18 -4.86
CA SER A 137 -3.13 -27.99 -3.63
C SER A 137 -3.61 -27.19 -2.42
N LEU A 138 -4.25 -26.04 -2.64
CA LEU A 138 -4.81 -25.22 -1.56
C LEU A 138 -6.25 -25.65 -1.26
N THR A 139 -6.52 -25.88 0.02
CA THR A 139 -7.86 -26.18 0.54
C THR A 139 -8.60 -24.92 1.01
N SER A 140 -7.93 -23.79 0.98
CA SER A 140 -8.44 -22.49 1.45
C SER A 140 -8.65 -21.49 0.32
N SER A 141 -9.61 -20.55 0.50
CA SER A 141 -9.88 -19.50 -0.47
C SER A 141 -8.84 -18.37 -0.38
N ILE A 142 -7.88 -18.41 -1.27
CA ILE A 142 -6.87 -17.36 -1.43
C ILE A 142 -7.12 -16.64 -2.75
N SER A 143 -7.12 -15.32 -2.72
CA SER A 143 -7.19 -14.50 -3.92
C SER A 143 -5.86 -13.80 -4.14
N SER A 144 -5.29 -13.97 -5.31
CA SER A 144 -4.04 -13.33 -5.72
C SER A 144 -4.31 -12.33 -6.84
N VAL A 145 -3.60 -11.23 -6.85
CA VAL A 145 -3.55 -10.32 -8.00
C VAL A 145 -2.66 -10.96 -9.05
N LYS A 146 -3.14 -11.04 -10.29
CA LYS A 146 -2.36 -11.61 -11.38
C LYS A 146 -1.16 -10.72 -11.70
N LYS A 147 -0.03 -11.33 -12.07
CA LYS A 147 1.21 -10.61 -12.42
C LYS A 147 1.01 -9.60 -13.56
N GLU A 148 0.16 -9.91 -14.52
CA GLU A 148 -0.19 -9.01 -15.62
C GLU A 148 -0.93 -7.76 -15.15
N ASP A 149 -1.85 -7.93 -14.20
CA ASP A 149 -2.62 -6.84 -13.60
C ASP A 149 -1.71 -6.00 -12.68
N LEU A 150 -0.82 -6.64 -11.91
CA LEU A 150 0.20 -5.95 -11.10
C LEU A 150 1.08 -5.04 -11.97
N ASN A 151 1.57 -5.54 -13.11
CA ASN A 151 2.40 -4.76 -14.02
C ASN A 151 1.67 -3.56 -14.66
N LYS A 152 0.35 -3.64 -14.84
CA LYS A 152 -0.46 -2.51 -15.32
C LYS A 152 -0.73 -1.53 -14.20
N LEU A 153 -1.16 -2.02 -13.05
CA LEU A 153 -1.54 -1.22 -11.89
C LEU A 153 -0.34 -0.48 -11.28
N SER A 154 0.84 -1.10 -11.25
CA SER A 154 2.06 -0.46 -10.73
C SER A 154 2.49 0.79 -11.50
N LYS A 155 2.04 0.93 -12.75
CA LYS A 155 2.31 2.11 -13.60
C LYS A 155 1.29 3.23 -13.40
N THR A 156 0.11 2.92 -12.87
CA THR A 156 -1.01 3.86 -12.76
C THR A 156 -1.35 4.20 -11.31
N SER A 157 -0.97 3.36 -10.37
CA SER A 157 -1.25 3.52 -8.95
C SER A 157 -0.08 4.19 -8.23
N SER A 158 -0.36 5.16 -7.40
CA SER A 158 0.65 5.81 -6.55
C SER A 158 0.94 5.02 -5.28
N THR A 159 0.00 4.17 -4.84
CA THR A 159 0.14 3.34 -3.64
C THR A 159 -0.23 1.89 -3.91
N VAL A 160 0.27 0.97 -3.06
CA VAL A 160 -0.11 -0.46 -3.11
C VAL A 160 -1.59 -0.66 -2.80
N GLN A 161 -2.16 0.21 -1.98
CA GLN A 161 -3.59 0.16 -1.64
C GLN A 161 -4.48 0.46 -2.83
N ASP A 162 -4.09 1.42 -3.69
CA ASP A 162 -4.79 1.70 -4.96
C ASP A 162 -4.84 0.45 -5.83
N MET A 163 -3.77 -0.37 -5.82
CA MET A 163 -3.72 -1.61 -6.60
C MET A 163 -4.70 -2.68 -6.08
N LEU A 164 -5.08 -2.64 -4.81
CA LEU A 164 -6.04 -3.59 -4.23
C LEU A 164 -7.48 -3.24 -4.61
N GLY A 165 -7.75 -1.94 -4.85
CA GLY A 165 -9.09 -1.45 -5.18
C GLY A 165 -9.65 -2.07 -6.45
N GLY A 166 -10.79 -2.75 -6.37
CA GLY A 166 -11.48 -3.34 -7.52
C GLY A 166 -10.82 -4.58 -8.15
N THR A 167 -9.61 -4.99 -7.70
CA THR A 167 -8.87 -6.10 -8.30
C THR A 167 -9.12 -7.44 -7.61
N ILE A 168 -9.38 -7.43 -6.31
CA ILE A 168 -9.53 -8.64 -5.51
C ILE A 168 -10.97 -8.81 -5.05
N LYS A 169 -11.61 -9.91 -5.46
CA LYS A 169 -12.99 -10.23 -5.05
C LYS A 169 -13.08 -10.39 -3.52
N GLY A 170 -14.03 -9.67 -2.91
CA GLY A 170 -14.26 -9.70 -1.45
C GLY A 170 -13.29 -8.85 -0.64
N VAL A 171 -12.54 -7.95 -1.27
CA VAL A 171 -11.78 -6.87 -0.63
C VAL A 171 -12.42 -5.55 -1.04
N LEU A 172 -12.85 -4.79 -0.04
CA LEU A 172 -13.35 -3.43 -0.21
C LEU A 172 -12.24 -2.46 0.20
N VAL A 173 -11.84 -1.62 -0.73
CA VAL A 173 -10.92 -0.52 -0.47
C VAL A 173 -11.68 0.77 -0.64
N THR A 174 -11.72 1.57 0.42
CA THR A 174 -12.38 2.88 0.42
C THR A 174 -11.32 3.95 0.63
N GLN A 175 -11.22 4.87 -0.29
CA GLN A 175 -10.40 6.05 -0.15
C GLN A 175 -11.15 7.07 0.70
N ASN A 176 -10.59 7.44 1.84
CA ASN A 176 -11.23 8.35 2.79
C ASN A 176 -11.15 9.81 2.34
N SER A 177 -10.08 10.17 1.63
CA SER A 177 -9.90 11.50 1.05
C SER A 177 -9.03 11.44 -0.21
N GLY A 178 -9.05 12.50 -1.04
CA GLY A 178 -8.19 12.64 -2.23
C GLY A 178 -6.83 13.29 -1.95
N GLU A 179 -6.44 13.41 -0.70
CA GLU A 179 -5.20 14.07 -0.30
C GLU A 179 -3.97 13.21 -0.48
N PRO A 180 -2.79 13.83 -0.69
CA PRO A 180 -1.54 13.13 -0.73
C PRO A 180 -1.30 12.28 0.51
N GLY A 181 -1.01 11.00 0.33
CA GLY A 181 -0.75 10.08 1.44
C GLY A 181 -1.95 9.73 2.31
N ALA A 182 -3.18 10.05 1.87
CA ALA A 182 -4.39 9.69 2.59
C ALA A 182 -4.47 8.18 2.83
N THR A 183 -4.83 7.80 4.06
CA THR A 183 -5.02 6.40 4.41
C THR A 183 -6.28 5.85 3.77
N MET A 184 -6.17 4.65 3.19
CA MET A 184 -7.32 3.92 2.67
C MET A 184 -7.79 2.90 3.69
N THR A 185 -9.09 2.78 3.82
CA THR A 185 -9.70 1.72 4.62
C THR A 185 -9.81 0.46 3.78
N VAL A 186 -9.19 -0.62 4.24
CA VAL A 186 -9.24 -1.92 3.58
C VAL A 186 -10.00 -2.90 4.46
N ASN A 187 -11.08 -3.47 3.93
CA ASN A 187 -11.90 -4.48 4.62
C ASN A 187 -11.92 -5.77 3.80
N VAL A 188 -11.70 -6.90 4.46
CA VAL A 188 -11.79 -8.22 3.84
C VAL A 188 -13.08 -8.90 4.30
N ARG A 189 -14.00 -9.17 3.35
CA ARG A 189 -15.34 -9.76 3.61
C ARG A 189 -16.23 -8.95 4.57
N GLY A 190 -16.01 -7.63 4.65
CA GLY A 190 -16.83 -6.71 5.45
C GLY A 190 -16.25 -6.41 6.83
N ILE A 191 -17.05 -5.81 7.67
CA ILE A 191 -16.70 -5.40 9.04
C ILE A 191 -17.00 -6.58 9.97
N THR A 192 -15.99 -7.08 10.67
CA THR A 192 -16.09 -8.25 11.54
C THR A 192 -16.10 -7.90 13.02
N SER A 193 -15.49 -6.78 13.42
CA SER A 193 -15.47 -6.32 14.80
C SER A 193 -16.63 -5.38 15.08
N PRO A 194 -17.44 -5.60 16.13
CA PRO A 194 -18.54 -4.71 16.45
C PRO A 194 -18.01 -3.31 16.82
N TYR A 195 -18.67 -2.29 16.30
CA TYR A 195 -18.36 -0.90 16.63
C TYR A 195 -18.94 -0.58 18.02
N PRO A 196 -18.12 -0.21 19.01
CA PRO A 196 -18.67 0.20 20.30
C PRO A 196 -19.32 1.59 20.15
N ILE A 197 -20.66 1.63 20.21
CA ILE A 197 -21.46 2.85 20.03
C ILE A 197 -21.18 3.90 21.14
N ALA A 198 -20.58 3.50 22.25
CA ALA A 198 -20.53 4.33 23.47
C ALA A 198 -19.13 4.75 23.95
N THR A 199 -18.06 4.37 23.27
CA THR A 199 -16.72 4.72 23.72
C THR A 199 -15.84 5.14 22.55
N SER A 200 -14.94 6.08 22.78
CA SER A 200 -13.90 6.53 21.83
C SER A 200 -12.91 5.43 21.38
N LEU A 201 -13.19 4.17 21.71
CA LEU A 201 -12.41 3.02 21.28
C LEU A 201 -12.87 2.62 19.86
N THR A 202 -12.12 3.03 18.88
CA THR A 202 -12.31 2.61 17.48
C THR A 202 -12.02 1.11 17.36
N ALA A 203 -13.01 0.33 16.90
CA ALA A 203 -12.76 -1.06 16.55
C ALA A 203 -11.81 -1.11 15.35
N ASN A 204 -10.69 -1.80 15.49
CA ASN A 204 -9.76 -1.98 14.39
C ASN A 204 -10.23 -3.12 13.49
N ASN A 205 -10.81 -2.78 12.33
CA ASN A 205 -11.26 -3.74 11.31
C ASN A 205 -10.21 -3.95 10.21
N ALA A 206 -9.02 -3.35 10.32
CA ALA A 206 -7.97 -3.51 9.34
C ALA A 206 -7.47 -4.97 9.29
N PRO A 207 -7.19 -5.51 8.09
CA PRO A 207 -6.56 -6.81 7.96
C PRO A 207 -5.12 -6.79 8.49
N LEU A 208 -4.61 -7.97 8.82
CA LEU A 208 -3.19 -8.13 9.12
C LEU A 208 -2.38 -8.02 7.81
N TYR A 209 -1.35 -7.19 7.80
CA TYR A 209 -0.40 -7.13 6.70
C TYR A 209 0.83 -7.97 7.01
N VAL A 210 1.23 -8.78 6.04
CA VAL A 210 2.46 -9.60 6.10
C VAL A 210 3.32 -9.23 4.91
N ILE A 211 4.44 -8.58 5.14
CA ILE A 211 5.34 -8.10 4.09
C ILE A 211 6.59 -8.95 4.13
N ASP A 212 6.85 -9.71 3.07
CA ASP A 212 7.95 -10.67 2.96
C ASP A 212 8.09 -11.60 4.18
N GLY A 213 6.96 -12.07 4.68
CA GLY A 213 6.88 -12.95 5.84
C GLY A 213 6.85 -12.25 7.19
N VAL A 214 7.05 -10.94 7.25
CA VAL A 214 7.01 -10.14 8.47
C VAL A 214 5.60 -9.62 8.72
N SER A 215 5.01 -10.00 9.86
CA SER A 215 3.70 -9.51 10.28
C SER A 215 3.80 -8.05 10.78
N MET A 216 3.11 -7.15 10.11
CA MET A 216 3.03 -5.74 10.47
C MET A 216 1.71 -5.46 11.19
N PHE A 217 1.80 -4.87 12.38
CA PHE A 217 0.63 -4.49 13.13
C PHE A 217 0.19 -3.08 12.72
N VAL A 218 -1.08 -2.91 12.39
CA VAL A 218 -1.68 -1.59 12.17
C VAL A 218 -2.38 -1.19 13.47
N ASP A 219 -1.83 -0.20 14.16
CA ASP A 219 -2.56 0.48 15.22
C ASP A 219 -3.52 1.50 14.60
N SER A 220 -4.64 1.80 15.25
CA SER A 220 -5.67 2.73 14.75
C SER A 220 -5.12 4.13 14.41
N ASN A 221 -3.96 4.49 14.95
CA ASN A 221 -3.27 5.75 14.70
C ASN A 221 -1.98 5.58 13.87
N ALA A 222 -1.63 4.35 13.47
CA ALA A 222 -0.44 4.10 12.66
C ALA A 222 -0.80 4.10 11.17
N LEU A 223 0.04 4.75 10.39
CA LEU A 223 -0.02 4.70 8.93
C LEU A 223 0.00 3.24 8.46
N ASN A 224 -0.79 2.95 7.44
CA ASN A 224 -0.79 1.64 6.83
C ASN A 224 0.61 1.30 6.29
N PRO A 225 1.22 0.16 6.68
CA PRO A 225 2.58 -0.20 6.28
C PRO A 225 2.79 -0.33 4.77
N LEU A 226 1.71 -0.43 3.99
CA LEU A 226 1.76 -0.49 2.53
C LEU A 226 2.05 0.86 1.87
N VAL A 227 1.84 1.99 2.55
CA VAL A 227 2.10 3.34 1.98
C VAL A 227 3.58 3.51 1.64
N ASN A 228 4.46 2.82 2.36
CA ASN A 228 5.90 2.94 2.20
C ASN A 228 6.53 1.94 1.22
N ILE A 229 5.71 1.13 0.54
CA ILE A 229 6.17 0.19 -0.49
C ILE A 229 5.80 0.73 -1.85
N ALA A 230 6.79 0.85 -2.74
CA ALA A 230 6.49 1.25 -4.09
C ALA A 230 5.73 0.16 -4.84
N PRO A 231 4.67 0.51 -5.59
CA PRO A 231 3.93 -0.44 -6.42
C PRO A 231 4.83 -1.27 -7.35
N ASN A 232 5.88 -0.66 -7.88
CA ASN A 232 6.84 -1.30 -8.80
C ASN A 232 7.70 -2.39 -8.13
N ASP A 233 7.84 -2.38 -6.80
CA ASP A 233 8.65 -3.36 -6.08
C ASP A 233 7.88 -4.63 -5.71
N ILE A 234 6.60 -4.73 -6.06
CA ILE A 234 5.75 -5.86 -5.71
C ILE A 234 5.87 -6.98 -6.74
N GLU A 235 6.04 -8.20 -6.26
CA GLU A 235 5.97 -9.44 -7.06
C GLU A 235 4.59 -10.09 -6.98
N SER A 236 3.99 -10.18 -5.78
CA SER A 236 2.64 -10.71 -5.61
C SER A 236 1.91 -10.07 -4.44
N ILE A 237 0.57 -10.06 -4.53
CA ILE A 237 -0.32 -9.75 -3.42
C ILE A 237 -1.31 -10.89 -3.30
N ASP A 238 -1.32 -11.54 -2.13
CA ASP A 238 -2.20 -12.64 -1.81
C ASP A 238 -3.09 -12.28 -0.62
N VAL A 239 -4.39 -12.54 -0.72
CA VAL A 239 -5.35 -12.23 0.35
C VAL A 239 -5.95 -13.51 0.89
N LEU A 240 -5.67 -13.79 2.16
CA LEU A 240 -6.26 -14.89 2.91
C LEU A 240 -7.58 -14.42 3.50
N LYS A 241 -8.66 -15.04 3.06
CA LYS A 241 -10.03 -14.62 3.43
C LYS A 241 -10.75 -15.62 4.31
N ASP A 242 -10.37 -16.89 4.22
CA ASP A 242 -11.01 -17.96 4.97
C ASP A 242 -10.37 -18.16 6.33
N ALA A 243 -11.19 -18.55 7.29
CA ALA A 243 -10.76 -18.82 8.64
C ALA A 243 -9.67 -19.89 8.71
N SER A 244 -9.69 -20.94 7.87
CA SER A 244 -8.65 -21.95 7.81
C SER A 244 -7.30 -21.40 7.32
N ALA A 245 -7.32 -20.46 6.36
CA ALA A 245 -6.10 -19.81 5.87
C ALA A 245 -5.53 -18.83 6.91
N THR A 246 -6.39 -18.17 7.67
CA THR A 246 -6.00 -17.13 8.63
C THR A 246 -5.73 -17.66 10.04
N ALA A 247 -6.21 -18.87 10.39
CA ALA A 247 -6.06 -19.47 11.72
C ALA A 247 -4.60 -19.55 12.21
N ILE A 248 -3.64 -19.75 11.31
CA ILE A 248 -2.22 -19.76 11.66
C ILE A 248 -1.71 -18.42 12.18
N TYR A 249 -2.41 -17.33 11.87
CA TYR A 249 -2.14 -15.97 12.38
C TYR A 249 -2.90 -15.66 13.67
N GLY A 250 -3.76 -16.60 14.13
CA GLY A 250 -4.53 -16.50 15.39
C GLY A 250 -5.48 -15.31 15.41
N SER A 251 -5.59 -14.69 16.59
CA SER A 251 -6.46 -13.52 16.78
C SER A 251 -6.18 -12.36 15.84
N ARG A 252 -4.93 -12.22 15.37
CA ARG A 252 -4.53 -11.17 14.42
C ARG A 252 -5.08 -11.38 13.01
N GLY A 253 -5.40 -12.62 12.65
CA GLY A 253 -5.95 -12.97 11.34
C GLY A 253 -7.48 -12.84 11.22
N ALA A 254 -8.20 -12.45 12.29
CA ALA A 254 -9.66 -12.42 12.33
C ALA A 254 -10.30 -11.52 11.23
N ASN A 255 -9.66 -10.41 10.88
CA ASN A 255 -10.11 -9.47 9.85
C ASN A 255 -9.54 -9.79 8.45
N GLY A 256 -8.98 -10.99 8.25
CA GLY A 256 -8.26 -11.37 7.05
C GLY A 256 -6.78 -11.03 7.10
N VAL A 257 -6.02 -11.56 6.15
CA VAL A 257 -4.57 -11.33 6.04
C VAL A 257 -4.20 -10.96 4.61
N ILE A 258 -3.46 -9.87 4.44
CA ILE A 258 -2.92 -9.44 3.15
C ILE A 258 -1.42 -9.71 3.17
N ILE A 259 -0.97 -10.60 2.29
CA ILE A 259 0.43 -10.96 2.14
C ILE A 259 0.98 -10.23 0.92
N VAL A 260 2.00 -9.43 1.11
CA VAL A 260 2.70 -8.72 0.05
C VAL A 260 4.10 -9.32 -0.07
N THR A 261 4.41 -9.83 -1.24
CA THR A 261 5.76 -10.31 -1.57
C THR A 261 6.40 -9.32 -2.52
N THR A 262 7.61 -8.89 -2.18
CA THR A 262 8.35 -7.95 -3.02
C THR A 262 9.32 -8.69 -3.94
N LYS A 263 9.76 -8.00 -4.99
CA LYS A 263 10.72 -8.52 -5.97
C LYS A 263 12.08 -8.75 -5.31
N ASN A 264 12.57 -9.98 -5.35
CA ASN A 264 13.87 -10.38 -4.86
C ASN A 264 14.80 -10.83 -6.01
N GLY A 265 16.10 -10.86 -5.75
CA GLY A 265 17.06 -11.48 -6.65
C GLY A 265 16.90 -13.00 -6.68
N ARG A 266 17.44 -13.66 -7.69
CA ARG A 266 17.48 -15.10 -7.82
C ARG A 266 18.90 -15.58 -7.95
N LYS A 267 19.20 -16.73 -7.33
CA LYS A 267 20.53 -17.34 -7.42
C LYS A 267 20.91 -17.62 -8.87
N GLY A 268 22.16 -17.36 -9.21
CA GLY A 268 22.70 -17.58 -10.55
C GLY A 268 22.25 -16.54 -11.60
N GLU A 269 21.40 -15.59 -11.26
CA GLU A 269 21.01 -14.52 -12.17
C GLU A 269 22.04 -13.39 -12.18
N LYS A 270 22.34 -12.86 -13.37
CA LYS A 270 23.15 -11.64 -13.52
C LYS A 270 22.42 -10.45 -12.87
N ALA A 271 23.19 -9.50 -12.38
CA ALA A 271 22.66 -8.26 -11.85
C ALA A 271 21.79 -7.56 -12.89
N THR A 272 20.54 -7.27 -12.54
CA THR A 272 19.59 -6.51 -13.35
C THR A 272 19.32 -5.19 -12.64
N VAL A 273 19.44 -4.09 -13.37
CA VAL A 273 19.13 -2.74 -12.91
C VAL A 273 17.86 -2.28 -13.60
N GLU A 274 16.88 -1.89 -12.83
CA GLU A 274 15.64 -1.27 -13.32
C GLU A 274 15.57 0.16 -12.78
N ALA A 275 15.34 1.13 -13.66
CA ALA A 275 15.11 2.52 -13.28
C ALA A 275 13.84 3.01 -13.98
N GLY A 276 13.01 3.75 -13.26
CA GLY A 276 11.76 4.28 -13.77
C GLY A 276 11.50 5.69 -13.26
N TYR A 277 10.85 6.47 -14.10
CA TYR A 277 10.30 7.76 -13.75
C TYR A 277 8.86 7.83 -14.25
N THR A 278 7.96 8.27 -13.38
CA THR A 278 6.55 8.48 -13.71
C THR A 278 6.16 9.90 -13.34
N LEU A 279 5.62 10.63 -14.30
CA LEU A 279 5.00 11.94 -14.13
C LEU A 279 3.48 11.77 -14.21
N SER A 280 2.78 12.22 -13.19
CA SER A 280 1.32 12.25 -13.17
C SER A 280 0.84 13.68 -12.97
N ILE A 281 -0.23 14.05 -13.66
CA ILE A 281 -0.86 15.37 -13.54
C ILE A 281 -2.32 15.14 -13.17
N ALA A 282 -2.71 15.62 -11.99
CA ALA A 282 -4.06 15.50 -11.48
C ALA A 282 -4.80 16.83 -11.56
N ASN A 283 -6.05 16.75 -11.98
CA ASN A 283 -6.96 17.90 -11.98
C ASN A 283 -8.19 17.58 -11.14
N PRO A 284 -8.72 18.52 -10.35
CA PRO A 284 -9.94 18.32 -9.60
C PRO A 284 -11.12 18.06 -10.54
N VAL A 285 -11.90 17.03 -10.24
CA VAL A 285 -13.14 16.78 -10.95
C VAL A 285 -14.18 17.77 -10.43
N LYS A 286 -14.78 18.54 -11.31
CA LYS A 286 -15.88 19.46 -10.95
C LYS A 286 -17.15 18.65 -10.73
N MET A 287 -17.57 18.51 -9.48
CA MET A 287 -18.84 17.83 -9.15
C MET A 287 -20.02 18.81 -9.15
N PHE A 288 -19.80 20.05 -8.71
CA PHE A 288 -20.83 21.07 -8.61
C PHE A 288 -20.32 22.38 -9.23
N LYS A 289 -21.25 23.16 -9.77
CA LYS A 289 -21.00 24.54 -10.16
C LYS A 289 -21.38 25.42 -8.97
N PRO A 290 -20.45 26.12 -8.32
CA PRO A 290 -20.79 27.07 -7.27
C PRO A 290 -21.65 28.18 -7.86
N LEU A 291 -22.51 28.77 -7.03
CA LEU A 291 -23.32 29.93 -7.43
C LEU A 291 -22.41 31.13 -7.71
N ASN A 292 -22.72 31.86 -8.75
CA ASN A 292 -22.15 33.19 -8.92
C ASN A 292 -22.91 34.21 -8.05
N ASN A 293 -22.41 35.46 -7.98
CA ASN A 293 -23.00 36.51 -7.16
C ASN A 293 -24.49 36.74 -7.49
N GLN A 294 -24.85 36.76 -8.76
CA GLN A 294 -26.24 37.01 -9.19
C GLN A 294 -27.15 35.81 -8.82
N GLU A 295 -26.69 34.59 -9.05
CA GLU A 295 -27.41 33.37 -8.68
C GLU A 295 -27.58 33.29 -7.15
N PHE A 296 -26.52 33.62 -6.40
CA PHE A 296 -26.57 33.68 -4.94
C PHE A 296 -27.60 34.70 -4.44
N ARG A 297 -27.59 35.90 -5.00
CA ARG A 297 -28.56 36.91 -4.67
C ARG A 297 -30.00 36.49 -4.96
N SER A 298 -30.27 35.93 -6.11
CA SER A 298 -31.57 35.39 -6.49
C SER A 298 -32.05 34.30 -5.54
N LEU A 299 -31.14 33.42 -5.11
CA LEU A 299 -31.45 32.39 -4.12
C LEU A 299 -31.81 32.99 -2.75
N GLN A 300 -31.07 34.02 -2.30
CA GLN A 300 -31.40 34.72 -1.05
C GLN A 300 -32.76 35.39 -1.11
N GLU A 301 -33.12 35.99 -2.25
CA GLU A 301 -34.45 36.57 -2.49
C GLU A 301 -35.54 35.50 -2.43
N GLU A 302 -35.32 34.34 -3.00
CA GLU A 302 -36.27 33.23 -2.97
C GLU A 302 -36.42 32.63 -1.56
N ILE A 303 -35.30 32.43 -0.83
CA ILE A 303 -35.33 31.96 0.56
C ILE A 303 -36.14 32.93 1.43
N LEU A 304 -35.90 34.22 1.28
CA LEU A 304 -36.61 35.24 2.05
C LEU A 304 -38.11 35.22 1.76
N ARG A 305 -38.50 35.14 0.49
CA ARG A 305 -39.90 35.07 0.09
C ARG A 305 -40.58 33.82 0.66
N ASN A 306 -39.96 32.64 0.50
CA ASN A 306 -40.49 31.40 1.01
C ASN A 306 -40.62 31.38 2.55
N THR A 307 -39.67 32.00 3.25
CA THR A 307 -39.72 32.17 4.71
C THR A 307 -40.90 33.05 5.13
N MET A 308 -41.14 34.14 4.43
CA MET A 308 -42.27 35.03 4.69
C MET A 308 -43.59 34.37 4.38
N ASP A 309 -43.71 33.59 3.30
CA ASP A 309 -44.90 32.86 2.95
C ASP A 309 -45.25 31.79 4.00
N ALA A 310 -44.23 31.05 4.49
CA ALA A 310 -44.39 30.06 5.57
C ALA A 310 -44.79 30.75 6.87
N TYR A 311 -44.18 31.87 7.25
CA TYR A 311 -44.57 32.62 8.45
C TYR A 311 -46.00 33.13 8.38
N ASN A 312 -46.40 33.72 7.27
CA ASN A 312 -47.76 34.23 7.06
C ASN A 312 -48.78 33.10 7.08
N TYR A 313 -48.44 31.94 6.55
CA TYR A 313 -49.30 30.74 6.60
C TYR A 313 -49.51 30.27 8.04
N ASP A 314 -48.43 30.15 8.82
CA ASP A 314 -48.49 29.67 10.21
C ASP A 314 -49.26 30.66 11.10
N MET A 315 -49.04 31.98 10.92
CA MET A 315 -49.78 32.99 11.65
C MET A 315 -51.28 32.99 11.30
N ALA A 316 -51.62 32.80 10.03
CA ALA A 316 -53.02 32.72 9.58
C ALA A 316 -53.77 31.50 10.09
N ASN A 317 -53.09 30.37 10.31
CA ASN A 317 -53.67 29.11 10.70
C ASN A 317 -53.51 28.78 12.20
N PHE A 318 -52.88 29.62 13.00
CA PHE A 318 -52.52 29.35 14.41
C PHE A 318 -51.78 28.01 14.62
N THR A 319 -51.12 27.50 13.62
CA THR A 319 -50.36 26.26 13.70
C THR A 319 -48.89 26.57 14.04
N MET A 320 -48.56 26.67 15.31
CA MET A 320 -47.15 26.75 15.78
C MET A 320 -46.42 25.42 15.62
N THR A 321 -46.60 24.72 14.53
CA THR A 321 -46.04 23.39 14.33
C THR A 321 -44.77 23.37 13.54
N THR A 322 -44.38 24.45 12.91
CA THR A 322 -43.09 24.54 12.18
C THR A 322 -42.02 25.13 13.07
N GLN A 323 -40.85 24.54 13.02
CA GLN A 323 -39.63 25.01 13.70
C GLN A 323 -39.30 26.46 13.36
N TYR A 324 -39.81 26.97 12.25
CA TYR A 324 -39.67 28.35 11.76
C TYR A 324 -40.55 29.33 12.56
N SER A 325 -41.75 28.98 12.91
CA SER A 325 -42.62 29.87 13.67
C SER A 325 -42.09 30.11 15.09
N MET A 326 -41.50 29.11 15.73
CA MET A 326 -40.88 29.24 17.06
C MET A 326 -39.61 30.13 17.03
N MET A 327 -38.86 30.10 15.96
CA MET A 327 -37.55 30.77 15.85
C MET A 327 -37.73 32.25 15.52
N TYR A 328 -38.88 32.65 14.97
CA TYR A 328 -39.21 34.00 14.57
C TYR A 328 -40.38 34.62 15.33
N ASP A 329 -40.89 33.93 16.40
CA ASP A 329 -41.88 34.49 17.29
C ASP A 329 -41.26 35.72 17.98
N PRO A 330 -41.82 36.95 17.79
CA PRO A 330 -41.36 38.17 18.44
C PRO A 330 -41.33 38.06 19.97
N THR A 331 -42.20 37.23 20.56
CA THR A 331 -42.25 37.04 22.03
C THR A 331 -41.10 36.20 22.54
N MET A 332 -40.60 35.26 21.76
CA MET A 332 -39.40 34.46 22.10
C MET A 332 -38.12 35.29 21.93
N LEU A 333 -38.03 36.14 20.90
CA LEU A 333 -36.90 37.07 20.72
C LEU A 333 -36.85 38.13 21.85
N MET A 334 -37.99 38.55 22.38
CA MET A 334 -38.05 39.43 23.56
C MET A 334 -37.60 38.76 24.85
N ALA A 335 -37.78 37.45 24.99
CA ALA A 335 -37.32 36.68 26.15
C ALA A 335 -35.80 36.51 26.25
N TYR A 336 -35.10 36.65 25.15
CA TYR A 336 -33.64 36.47 25.09
C TYR A 336 -32.81 37.76 25.01
N GLY A 337 -33.39 38.91 24.92
CA GLY A 337 -32.61 40.15 24.88
C GLY A 337 -33.43 41.43 25.19
N ASN A 338 -32.88 42.30 26.00
CA ASN A 338 -33.33 43.68 26.20
C ASN A 338 -33.07 44.50 24.92
N PHE A 339 -33.91 44.33 23.90
CA PHE A 339 -33.85 45.17 22.71
C PHE A 339 -35.04 46.08 22.65
N ASP A 340 -34.80 47.34 22.81
CA ASP A 340 -35.77 48.41 22.54
C ASP A 340 -35.87 48.60 21.01
N VAL A 341 -36.54 47.65 20.34
CA VAL A 341 -36.64 47.59 18.87
C VAL A 341 -38.10 47.77 18.47
N ASP A 342 -38.38 48.74 17.63
CA ASP A 342 -39.66 48.80 16.92
C ASP A 342 -39.77 47.64 15.94
N TRP A 343 -40.44 46.59 16.40
CA TRP A 343 -40.61 45.33 15.69
C TRP A 343 -41.30 45.47 14.33
N ASN A 344 -42.20 46.44 14.19
CA ASN A 344 -42.88 46.71 12.92
C ASN A 344 -41.87 47.24 11.89
N THR A 345 -41.03 48.16 12.31
CA THR A 345 -39.97 48.66 11.44
C THR A 345 -38.88 47.63 11.17
N LEU A 346 -38.53 46.83 12.17
CA LEU A 346 -37.55 45.75 11.98
C LEU A 346 -38.07 44.64 11.05
N MET A 347 -39.31 44.20 11.23
CA MET A 347 -39.94 43.18 10.37
C MET A 347 -40.14 43.71 8.95
N TYR A 348 -40.66 44.91 8.77
CA TYR A 348 -40.94 45.45 7.45
C TYR A 348 -39.70 45.90 6.68
N THR A 349 -38.72 46.45 7.32
CA THR A 349 -37.51 46.96 6.61
C THR A 349 -36.38 45.97 6.50
N LYS A 350 -36.25 45.00 7.43
CA LYS A 350 -35.21 44.00 7.39
C LYS A 350 -35.62 42.65 6.76
N PHE A 351 -36.92 42.30 6.80
CA PHE A 351 -37.41 41.07 6.22
C PHE A 351 -38.03 41.22 4.81
N LEU A 352 -38.57 42.38 4.48
CA LEU A 352 -39.20 42.62 3.15
C LEU A 352 -38.32 43.36 2.16
N GLY A 353 -37.17 43.86 2.58
CA GLY A 353 -36.20 44.50 1.71
C GLY A 353 -34.83 43.86 1.87
N LEU A 354 -34.26 43.38 0.79
CA LEU A 354 -32.85 43.05 0.77
C LEU A 354 -32.07 44.30 1.13
N ASN A 355 -31.29 44.24 2.18
CA ASN A 355 -30.34 45.33 2.45
C ASN A 355 -29.26 45.27 1.37
N GLU A 356 -29.34 46.18 0.39
CA GLU A 356 -28.37 46.25 -0.71
C GLU A 356 -26.92 46.37 -0.20
N SER A 357 -26.71 47.02 0.94
CA SER A 357 -25.39 47.14 1.56
C SER A 357 -24.87 45.83 2.14
N ALA A 358 -25.72 44.79 2.24
CA ALA A 358 -25.39 43.51 2.76
C ALA A 358 -24.74 42.56 1.71
N PHE A 359 -24.94 42.89 0.44
CA PHE A 359 -24.35 42.12 -0.64
C PHE A 359 -23.03 42.77 -1.06
N GLY A 360 -22.01 41.88 -1.14
CA GLY A 360 -20.73 42.26 -1.73
C GLY A 360 -20.83 42.45 -3.24
N LYS A 361 -19.82 43.05 -3.80
CA LYS A 361 -19.72 43.33 -5.25
C LYS A 361 -18.89 42.29 -6.00
N GLU A 362 -18.19 41.46 -5.27
CA GLU A 362 -17.26 40.45 -5.83
C GLU A 362 -18.01 39.26 -6.46
N ASN A 363 -17.29 38.47 -7.22
CA ASN A 363 -17.79 37.23 -7.77
C ASN A 363 -16.69 36.18 -7.68
N ILE A 364 -16.43 35.72 -6.46
CA ILE A 364 -15.32 34.81 -6.14
C ILE A 364 -15.78 33.38 -6.29
N ASN A 365 -15.01 32.59 -7.04
CA ASN A 365 -15.09 31.13 -7.02
C ASN A 365 -14.08 30.60 -6.00
N TRP A 366 -14.49 30.43 -4.77
CA TRP A 366 -13.64 29.96 -3.67
C TRP A 366 -12.97 28.63 -3.93
N GLU A 367 -13.59 27.77 -4.75
CA GLU A 367 -12.98 26.50 -5.15
C GLU A 367 -11.77 26.72 -6.06
N ASP A 368 -11.87 27.61 -7.05
CA ASP A 368 -10.74 27.94 -7.95
C ASP A 368 -9.60 28.66 -7.18
N GLU A 369 -9.93 29.42 -6.13
CA GLU A 369 -8.93 30.12 -5.32
C GLU A 369 -8.17 29.18 -4.35
N THR A 370 -8.77 28.08 -3.95
CA THR A 370 -8.15 27.15 -2.99
C THR A 370 -7.48 25.95 -3.64
N ARG A 371 -7.82 25.62 -4.89
CA ARG A 371 -7.34 24.41 -5.55
C ARG A 371 -6.14 24.61 -6.45
N ASN A 372 -5.32 23.56 -6.54
CA ASN A 372 -4.31 23.43 -7.58
C ASN A 372 -4.97 22.96 -8.88
N LYS A 373 -4.60 23.65 -9.97
CA LYS A 373 -4.84 23.16 -11.34
C LYS A 373 -3.55 22.47 -11.78
N ASN A 374 -3.65 21.23 -12.32
CA ASN A 374 -2.49 20.44 -12.75
C ASN A 374 -1.52 20.09 -11.60
N ALA A 375 -2.05 19.57 -10.49
CA ALA A 375 -1.22 19.07 -9.40
C ALA A 375 -0.26 17.98 -9.90
N ILE A 376 1.03 18.14 -9.66
CA ILE A 376 2.09 17.31 -10.22
C ILE A 376 2.49 16.24 -9.21
N THR A 377 2.67 15.00 -9.69
CA THR A 377 3.31 13.94 -8.93
C THR A 377 4.50 13.42 -9.72
N ASN A 378 5.67 13.49 -9.10
CA ASN A 378 6.91 12.89 -9.60
C ASN A 378 7.20 11.61 -8.81
N GLN A 379 7.39 10.51 -9.49
CA GLN A 379 7.77 9.24 -8.87
C GLN A 379 9.05 8.70 -9.53
N TYR A 380 10.06 8.42 -8.71
CA TYR A 380 11.34 7.87 -9.10
C TYR A 380 11.52 6.52 -8.46
N ASN A 381 11.93 5.52 -9.21
CA ASN A 381 12.26 4.20 -8.69
C ASN A 381 13.54 3.68 -9.33
N VAL A 382 14.40 3.10 -8.50
CA VAL A 382 15.62 2.42 -8.93
C VAL A 382 15.73 1.13 -8.16
N SER A 383 15.91 0.02 -8.86
CA SER A 383 16.16 -1.26 -8.21
C SER A 383 17.30 -2.02 -8.86
N VAL A 384 18.03 -2.76 -8.05
CA VAL A 384 19.13 -3.64 -8.46
C VAL A 384 18.87 -4.99 -7.83
N ARG A 385 18.81 -6.05 -8.63
CA ARG A 385 18.62 -7.42 -8.15
C ARG A 385 19.51 -8.38 -8.91
N GLY A 386 19.94 -9.44 -8.24
CA GLY A 386 20.79 -10.46 -8.84
C GLY A 386 21.18 -11.52 -7.85
N GLY A 387 22.08 -12.40 -8.24
CA GLY A 387 22.59 -13.43 -7.34
C GLY A 387 23.75 -14.21 -7.91
N SER A 388 24.60 -14.69 -6.99
CA SER A 388 25.60 -15.70 -7.25
C SER A 388 24.99 -17.11 -7.04
N GLU A 389 25.79 -18.14 -7.16
CA GLU A 389 25.34 -19.52 -6.87
C GLU A 389 24.80 -19.71 -5.45
N LYS A 390 25.32 -18.95 -4.48
CA LYS A 390 24.97 -19.11 -3.05
C LYS A 390 24.19 -17.94 -2.48
N THR A 391 24.28 -16.77 -3.06
CA THR A 391 23.72 -15.54 -2.51
C THR A 391 22.81 -14.87 -3.52
N ASP A 392 21.62 -14.48 -3.11
CA ASP A 392 20.73 -13.60 -3.85
C ASP A 392 20.57 -12.27 -3.09
N TYR A 393 20.41 -11.19 -3.83
CA TYR A 393 20.25 -9.86 -3.27
C TYR A 393 19.29 -9.01 -4.08
N SER A 394 18.64 -8.08 -3.41
CA SER A 394 17.89 -6.99 -4.03
C SER A 394 18.06 -5.71 -3.23
N PHE A 395 18.16 -4.61 -3.94
CA PHE A 395 18.12 -3.27 -3.41
C PHE A 395 17.09 -2.48 -4.22
N ALA A 396 16.23 -1.73 -3.54
CA ALA A 396 15.28 -0.82 -4.16
C ALA A 396 15.30 0.53 -3.45
N PHE A 397 15.20 1.60 -4.22
CA PHE A 397 15.05 2.96 -3.73
C PHE A 397 13.91 3.63 -4.49
N ASN A 398 13.02 4.28 -3.76
CA ASN A 398 11.88 5.00 -4.32
C ASN A 398 11.76 6.38 -3.70
N ALA A 399 11.38 7.35 -4.52
CA ALA A 399 11.06 8.69 -4.10
C ALA A 399 9.77 9.14 -4.78
N ILE A 400 8.86 9.72 -4.01
CA ILE A 400 7.61 10.31 -4.48
C ILE A 400 7.57 11.75 -3.98
N ASP A 401 7.30 12.67 -4.90
CA ASP A 401 7.02 14.07 -4.61
C ASP A 401 5.68 14.39 -5.25
N GLN A 402 4.67 14.65 -4.42
CA GLN A 402 3.27 14.76 -4.82
C GLN A 402 2.68 16.07 -4.33
N GLU A 403 2.17 16.87 -5.25
CA GLU A 403 1.31 18.01 -4.94
C GLU A 403 -0.14 17.55 -4.75
N GLY A 404 -0.81 18.12 -3.76
CA GLY A 404 -2.23 17.91 -3.52
C GLY A 404 -3.12 18.74 -4.42
N LEU A 405 -4.41 18.40 -4.43
CA LEU A 405 -5.44 19.18 -5.14
C LEU A 405 -5.76 20.50 -4.48
N TYR A 406 -5.38 20.70 -3.23
CA TYR A 406 -5.40 21.99 -2.56
C TYR A 406 -4.01 22.64 -2.56
N LYS A 407 -3.96 23.98 -2.66
CA LYS A 407 -2.71 24.74 -2.53
C LYS A 407 -2.07 24.48 -1.17
N ASN A 408 -0.74 24.47 -1.11
CA ASN A 408 0.06 24.21 0.09
C ASN A 408 -0.08 22.79 0.70
N ASP A 409 -0.69 21.84 -0.02
CA ASP A 409 -0.72 20.44 0.36
C ASP A 409 0.31 19.66 -0.48
N ASN A 410 1.38 19.18 0.16
CA ASN A 410 2.47 18.48 -0.53
C ASN A 410 2.93 17.29 0.30
N LEU A 411 3.32 16.22 -0.38
CA LEU A 411 3.86 15.01 0.22
C LEU A 411 5.16 14.61 -0.46
N GLY A 412 6.23 14.50 0.33
CA GLY A 412 7.47 13.86 -0.07
C GLY A 412 7.66 12.53 0.66
N THR A 413 7.90 11.45 -0.06
CA THR A 413 8.18 10.13 0.53
C THR A 413 9.45 9.55 -0.10
N TYR A 414 10.35 9.05 0.75
CA TYR A 414 11.61 8.41 0.35
C TYR A 414 11.69 7.05 1.04
N SER A 415 11.93 5.99 0.28
CA SER A 415 12.06 4.65 0.84
C SER A 415 13.23 3.89 0.25
N GLY A 416 13.88 3.09 1.08
CA GLY A 416 14.98 2.22 0.70
C GLY A 416 14.79 0.84 1.29
N ARG A 417 15.09 -0.19 0.52
CA ARG A 417 14.96 -1.59 0.89
C ARG A 417 16.15 -2.39 0.42
N LEU A 418 16.65 -3.26 1.30
CA LEU A 418 17.74 -4.19 1.02
C LEU A 418 17.33 -5.59 1.48
N SER A 419 17.43 -6.57 0.62
CA SER A 419 17.27 -7.98 0.95
C SER A 419 18.51 -8.76 0.50
N VAL A 420 19.04 -9.58 1.37
CA VAL A 420 20.17 -10.45 1.09
C VAL A 420 19.90 -11.82 1.69
N ASN A 421 20.01 -12.86 0.88
CA ASN A 421 19.89 -14.25 1.34
C ASN A 421 21.12 -15.03 0.89
N THR A 422 21.69 -15.83 1.78
CA THR A 422 22.92 -16.58 1.46
C THR A 422 22.91 -17.99 2.02
N GLU A 423 23.44 -18.94 1.29
CA GLU A 423 23.73 -20.29 1.76
C GLU A 423 25.11 -20.32 2.39
N ILE A 424 25.15 -20.39 3.72
CA ILE A 424 26.39 -20.53 4.49
C ILE A 424 26.97 -21.93 4.29
N THR A 425 26.10 -22.94 4.36
CA THR A 425 26.43 -24.33 4.06
C THR A 425 25.30 -24.96 3.26
N LYS A 426 25.47 -26.18 2.73
CA LYS A 426 24.39 -26.93 2.06
C LYS A 426 23.15 -27.16 2.92
N ARG A 427 23.27 -27.01 4.26
CA ARG A 427 22.19 -27.21 5.23
C ARG A 427 21.79 -25.96 5.99
N MET A 428 22.49 -24.84 5.77
CA MET A 428 22.22 -23.60 6.50
C MET A 428 22.12 -22.42 5.54
N ARG A 429 20.99 -21.74 5.61
CA ARG A 429 20.70 -20.49 4.91
C ARG A 429 20.42 -19.39 5.91
N MET A 430 20.90 -18.20 5.63
CA MET A 430 20.60 -17.00 6.39
C MET A 430 20.08 -15.94 5.44
N GLY A 431 19.25 -15.05 5.96
CA GLY A 431 18.81 -13.86 5.23
C GLY A 431 18.62 -12.68 6.14
N ALA A 432 18.70 -11.51 5.53
CA ALA A 432 18.43 -10.23 6.17
C ALA A 432 17.61 -9.37 5.22
N LEU A 433 16.59 -8.71 5.80
CA LEU A 433 15.76 -7.73 5.15
C LEU A 433 15.82 -6.45 5.97
N LEU A 434 16.19 -5.35 5.35
CA LEU A 434 16.18 -4.02 5.94
C LEU A 434 15.31 -3.11 5.07
N SER A 435 14.43 -2.36 5.69
CA SER A 435 13.61 -1.35 5.03
C SER A 435 13.57 -0.09 5.87
N TYR A 436 13.74 1.05 5.24
CA TYR A 436 13.58 2.35 5.86
C TYR A 436 12.78 3.26 4.94
N SER A 437 11.83 3.99 5.51
CA SER A 437 11.10 5.04 4.80
C SER A 437 10.97 6.29 5.66
N TYR A 438 11.01 7.42 5.00
CA TYR A 438 10.76 8.73 5.56
C TYR A 438 9.69 9.42 4.70
N SER A 439 8.71 10.03 5.37
CA SER A 439 7.66 10.80 4.73
C SER A 439 7.48 12.13 5.44
N LYS A 440 7.39 13.19 4.66
CA LYS A 440 7.02 14.53 5.14
C LYS A 440 5.87 15.06 4.33
N ARG A 441 4.80 15.43 5.01
CA ARG A 441 3.65 16.10 4.41
C ARG A 441 3.50 17.47 5.03
N THR A 442 3.29 18.47 4.18
CA THR A 442 2.78 19.79 4.57
C THR A 442 1.35 19.89 4.09
N SER A 443 0.46 20.37 4.95
CA SER A 443 -0.96 20.51 4.59
C SER A 443 -1.58 21.68 5.33
N PRO A 444 -2.52 22.41 4.71
CA PRO A 444 -3.28 23.46 5.41
C PRO A 444 -4.29 22.89 6.43
N SER A 445 -4.20 21.60 6.76
CA SER A 445 -5.13 20.81 7.59
C SER A 445 -6.47 20.50 6.93
N GLN A 446 -6.71 19.23 6.76
CA GLN A 446 -7.87 18.66 6.09
C GLN A 446 -9.18 18.87 6.79
N GLU A 447 -9.19 18.62 8.09
CA GLU A 447 -10.44 18.64 8.87
C GLU A 447 -11.15 19.97 8.78
N SER A 448 -10.39 21.05 8.64
CA SER A 448 -10.97 22.40 8.61
C SER A 448 -11.50 22.83 7.25
N ILE A 449 -10.91 22.36 6.14
CA ILE A 449 -11.41 22.68 4.77
C ILE A 449 -12.61 21.79 4.41
N MET A 450 -12.65 20.58 4.97
CA MET A 450 -13.71 19.60 4.71
C MET A 450 -14.87 19.67 5.71
N MET A 451 -14.77 20.49 6.77
CA MET A 451 -15.91 20.71 7.68
C MET A 451 -17.05 21.39 6.92
N PRO A 452 -18.32 21.01 7.18
CA PRO A 452 -19.47 21.62 6.50
C PRO A 452 -19.48 23.15 6.55
N ASP A 453 -19.03 23.72 7.66
CA ASP A 453 -19.06 25.15 7.93
C ASP A 453 -17.94 25.95 7.23
N THR A 454 -16.93 25.28 6.70
CA THR A 454 -15.74 25.92 6.11
C THR A 454 -15.46 25.50 4.67
N HIS A 455 -16.34 24.66 4.12
CA HIS A 455 -16.18 24.18 2.77
C HIS A 455 -16.27 25.34 1.76
N PRO A 456 -15.36 25.45 0.77
CA PRO A 456 -15.37 26.54 -0.22
C PRO A 456 -16.72 26.73 -0.93
N TRP A 457 -17.52 25.67 -1.08
CA TRP A 457 -18.85 25.72 -1.73
C TRP A 457 -19.93 26.38 -0.86
N LEU A 458 -19.73 26.47 0.45
CA LEU A 458 -20.69 27.05 1.37
C LEU A 458 -20.45 28.54 1.60
N VAL A 459 -19.34 29.06 1.09
CA VAL A 459 -18.98 30.48 1.24
C VAL A 459 -19.63 31.31 0.17
N ARG A 460 -20.16 32.45 0.58
CA ARG A 460 -20.80 33.44 -0.30
C ARG A 460 -19.83 33.90 -1.39
N PRO A 461 -20.24 33.91 -2.66
CA PRO A 461 -19.38 34.31 -3.77
C PRO A 461 -19.16 35.82 -3.87
N ASP A 462 -19.98 36.62 -3.19
CA ASP A 462 -20.03 38.08 -3.28
C ASP A 462 -19.08 38.78 -2.30
N LEU A 463 -18.38 38.05 -1.44
CA LEU A 463 -17.42 38.60 -0.48
C LEU A 463 -16.01 38.61 -1.06
N PRO A 464 -15.21 39.67 -0.79
CA PRO A 464 -13.81 39.72 -1.18
C PRO A 464 -12.95 38.77 -0.33
N ILE A 465 -11.81 38.32 -0.88
CA ILE A 465 -10.83 37.51 -0.14
C ILE A 465 -10.15 38.32 0.96
N TYR A 466 -9.85 39.58 0.66
CA TYR A 466 -9.21 40.54 1.57
C TYR A 466 -10.13 41.76 1.81
N ASP A 467 -10.11 42.28 2.99
CA ASP A 467 -10.81 43.51 3.35
C ASP A 467 -10.05 44.78 2.88
N GLU A 468 -10.59 45.95 3.18
CA GLU A 468 -9.99 47.24 2.79
C GLU A 468 -8.62 47.50 3.41
N ASN A 469 -8.28 46.80 4.50
CA ASN A 469 -6.99 46.92 5.19
C ASN A 469 -5.94 45.91 4.63
N GLY A 470 -6.38 45.00 3.77
CA GLY A 470 -5.55 43.91 3.24
C GLY A 470 -5.54 42.66 4.14
N ASP A 471 -6.36 42.65 5.19
CA ASP A 471 -6.53 41.45 6.05
C ASP A 471 -7.54 40.51 5.41
N TYR A 472 -7.46 39.19 5.76
CA TYR A 472 -8.45 38.25 5.29
C TYR A 472 -9.86 38.61 5.74
N THR A 473 -10.79 38.68 4.80
CA THR A 473 -12.19 38.97 5.11
C THR A 473 -12.73 37.97 6.12
N ARG A 474 -13.29 38.49 7.20
CA ARG A 474 -13.92 37.69 8.24
C ARG A 474 -15.36 37.38 7.88
N LEU A 475 -15.64 36.11 7.61
CA LEU A 475 -16.97 35.64 7.19
C LEU A 475 -17.99 35.69 8.33
N ASP A 476 -17.55 35.62 9.58
CA ASP A 476 -18.37 35.71 10.77
C ASP A 476 -19.00 37.12 10.96
N LYS A 477 -18.31 38.16 10.53
CA LYS A 477 -18.80 39.54 10.59
C LYS A 477 -19.69 39.94 9.42
N SER A 478 -19.71 39.14 8.36
CA SER A 478 -20.52 39.35 7.18
C SER A 478 -21.92 38.75 7.25
N ALA A 479 -22.29 38.16 8.40
CA ALA A 479 -23.63 37.64 8.66
C ALA A 479 -24.65 38.81 8.67
N VAL A 480 -25.15 39.12 7.51
CA VAL A 480 -26.11 40.23 7.29
C VAL A 480 -27.54 39.75 7.52
N TYR A 481 -27.74 38.48 7.69
CA TYR A 481 -29.02 37.87 7.91
C TYR A 481 -29.02 36.91 9.10
N PHE A 482 -30.08 36.97 9.88
CA PHE A 482 -30.60 35.80 10.55
C PHE A 482 -30.90 34.75 9.47
N THR A 483 -29.96 33.91 9.11
CA THR A 483 -30.26 32.75 8.28
C THR A 483 -30.81 31.67 9.17
N PRO A 484 -31.98 31.08 8.85
CA PRO A 484 -32.51 29.94 9.61
C PRO A 484 -31.58 28.72 9.58
N ALA A 485 -30.66 28.69 8.67
CA ALA A 485 -29.70 27.60 8.46
C ALA A 485 -28.30 27.90 9.01
N GLY A 486 -28.20 28.56 10.17
CA GLY A 486 -26.90 28.84 10.76
C GLY A 486 -26.11 29.87 9.94
N SER A 487 -25.60 30.89 10.57
CA SER A 487 -24.62 31.76 9.93
C SER A 487 -23.47 30.90 9.43
N VAL A 488 -23.05 31.11 8.18
CA VAL A 488 -21.77 30.60 7.70
C VAL A 488 -20.69 31.41 8.44
N SER A 489 -20.35 30.97 9.63
CA SER A 489 -19.38 31.61 10.53
C SER A 489 -18.04 30.89 10.47
N GLY A 490 -17.67 30.42 9.31
CA GLY A 490 -16.39 29.78 9.11
C GLY A 490 -15.26 30.73 8.77
N PRO A 491 -14.01 30.32 8.96
CA PRO A 491 -12.87 31.09 8.49
C PRO A 491 -12.84 31.14 6.96
N ASN A 492 -12.24 32.21 6.44
CA ASN A 492 -12.02 32.41 5.01
C ASN A 492 -11.23 31.21 4.41
N PRO A 493 -11.74 30.53 3.37
CA PRO A 493 -11.08 29.33 2.83
C PRO A 493 -9.64 29.57 2.31
N VAL A 494 -9.36 30.77 1.77
CA VAL A 494 -8.01 31.14 1.33
C VAL A 494 -7.11 31.37 2.54
N ALA A 495 -7.64 31.97 3.61
CA ALA A 495 -6.89 32.13 4.86
C ALA A 495 -6.54 30.77 5.48
N LEU A 496 -7.42 29.78 5.37
CA LEU A 496 -7.14 28.41 5.85
C LEU A 496 -5.91 27.77 5.19
N LEU A 497 -5.59 28.14 3.96
CA LEU A 497 -4.41 27.62 3.26
C LEU A 497 -3.09 28.03 3.94
N ASN A 498 -3.11 29.04 4.83
CA ASN A 498 -1.92 29.49 5.57
C ASN A 498 -1.71 28.78 6.90
N ARG A 499 -2.57 27.85 7.26
CA ARG A 499 -2.29 26.96 8.38
C ARG A 499 -1.03 26.15 8.07
N LYS A 500 -0.16 26.04 9.05
CA LYS A 500 1.08 25.26 8.91
C LYS A 500 0.89 23.94 9.63
N ALA A 501 0.51 22.90 8.92
CA ALA A 501 0.53 21.54 9.43
C ALA A 501 1.66 20.78 8.77
N GLU A 502 2.57 20.26 9.58
CA GLU A 502 3.66 19.38 9.16
C GLU A 502 3.49 18.03 9.82
N TYR A 503 3.50 16.99 9.00
CA TYR A 503 3.42 15.60 9.41
C TYR A 503 4.69 14.90 8.96
N GLU A 504 5.51 14.50 9.90
CA GLU A 504 6.73 13.75 9.61
C GLU A 504 6.60 12.34 10.16
N SER A 505 6.99 11.36 9.37
CA SER A 505 7.04 9.98 9.82
C SER A 505 8.28 9.28 9.30
N ASP A 506 8.86 8.44 10.12
CA ASP A 506 9.89 7.51 9.71
C ASP A 506 9.56 6.10 10.18
N GLN A 507 9.81 5.14 9.33
CA GLN A 507 9.60 3.73 9.59
C GLN A 507 10.86 2.96 9.28
N PHE A 508 11.30 2.16 10.24
CA PHE A 508 12.37 1.19 10.08
C PHE A 508 11.83 -0.22 10.31
N MET A 509 12.22 -1.15 9.46
CA MET A 509 11.98 -2.57 9.64
C MET A 509 13.25 -3.35 9.32
N GLY A 510 13.69 -4.15 10.27
CA GLY A 510 14.77 -5.10 10.11
C GLY A 510 14.30 -6.50 10.47
N ASN A 511 14.51 -7.46 9.57
CA ASN A 511 14.29 -8.89 9.81
C ASN A 511 15.56 -9.65 9.49
N VAL A 512 15.93 -10.56 10.35
CA VAL A 512 17.00 -11.53 10.10
C VAL A 512 16.49 -12.92 10.39
N TYR A 513 16.83 -13.88 9.54
CA TYR A 513 16.41 -15.25 9.72
C TYR A 513 17.53 -16.26 9.46
N VAL A 514 17.36 -17.43 10.04
CA VAL A 514 18.22 -18.59 9.84
C VAL A 514 17.35 -19.82 9.58
N ASP A 515 17.66 -20.52 8.53
CA ASP A 515 17.13 -21.83 8.17
C ASP A 515 18.21 -22.88 8.34
N VAL A 516 17.93 -23.96 9.07
CA VAL A 516 18.87 -25.08 9.26
C VAL A 516 18.16 -26.40 8.96
N GLU A 517 18.66 -27.17 8.02
CA GLU A 517 18.24 -28.56 7.80
C GLU A 517 18.88 -29.48 8.84
N LEU A 518 18.13 -29.77 9.90
CA LEU A 518 18.59 -30.59 11.04
C LEU A 518 18.77 -32.07 10.61
N LEU A 519 17.76 -32.58 9.93
CA LEU A 519 17.72 -33.95 9.37
C LEU A 519 17.11 -33.85 7.96
N ARG A 520 17.26 -34.93 7.20
CA ARG A 520 16.57 -35.07 5.92
C ARG A 520 15.07 -34.83 6.14
N ASN A 521 14.48 -33.85 5.44
CA ASN A 521 13.07 -33.47 5.55
C ASN A 521 12.68 -32.71 6.84
N LEU A 522 13.57 -32.46 7.80
CA LEU A 522 13.31 -31.66 9.00
C LEU A 522 14.13 -30.38 8.98
N LYS A 523 13.43 -29.26 8.90
CA LYS A 523 14.00 -27.92 8.84
C LYS A 523 13.63 -27.13 10.10
N PHE A 524 14.62 -26.50 10.70
CA PHE A 524 14.43 -25.49 11.73
C PHE A 524 14.54 -24.12 11.09
N HIS A 525 13.58 -23.25 11.42
CA HIS A 525 13.57 -21.84 11.05
C HIS A 525 13.50 -20.98 12.28
N SER A 526 14.30 -19.93 12.33
CA SER A 526 14.20 -18.88 13.34
C SER A 526 14.31 -17.52 12.67
N ASP A 527 13.45 -16.60 13.07
CA ASP A 527 13.53 -15.20 12.64
C ASP A 527 13.39 -14.24 13.81
N PHE A 528 14.06 -13.10 13.69
CA PHE A 528 13.95 -11.95 14.57
C PHE A 528 13.60 -10.72 13.75
N THR A 529 12.57 -10.01 14.19
CA THR A 529 12.11 -8.77 13.58
C THR A 529 12.16 -7.63 14.56
N LEU A 530 12.69 -6.48 14.14
CA LEU A 530 12.57 -5.20 14.79
C LEU A 530 11.85 -4.23 13.85
N ALA A 531 10.74 -3.66 14.31
CA ALA A 531 10.05 -2.59 13.59
C ALA A 531 9.93 -1.37 14.51
N SER A 532 10.21 -0.20 13.96
CA SER A 532 10.05 1.09 14.62
C SER A 532 9.32 2.05 13.72
N TYR A 533 8.35 2.74 14.26
CA TYR A 533 7.60 3.80 13.60
C TYR A 533 7.59 5.03 14.51
N ASN A 534 8.04 6.16 13.99
CA ASN A 534 7.97 7.45 14.65
C ASN A 534 7.07 8.36 13.84
N TYR A 535 6.26 9.14 14.52
CA TYR A 535 5.36 10.10 13.93
C TYR A 535 5.39 11.38 14.74
N ASP A 536 5.71 12.47 14.08
CA ASP A 536 5.72 13.83 14.62
C ASP A 536 4.74 14.67 13.82
N ASN A 537 3.81 15.32 14.50
CA ASN A 537 2.84 16.23 13.92
C ASN A 537 2.97 17.59 14.60
N SER A 538 3.06 18.64 13.82
CA SER A 538 3.04 20.02 14.26
C SER A 538 1.97 20.77 13.48
N TYR A 539 1.04 21.38 14.19
CA TYR A 539 -0.08 22.11 13.61
C TYR A 539 -0.18 23.50 14.23
N PHE A 540 0.13 24.53 13.45
CA PHE A 540 0.02 25.92 13.85
C PHE A 540 -1.19 26.56 13.18
N SER A 541 -2.07 27.14 13.99
CA SER A 541 -3.23 27.94 13.57
C SER A 541 -3.02 29.39 13.95
N PRO A 542 -2.87 30.30 12.99
CA PRO A 542 -2.76 31.74 13.24
C PRO A 542 -3.96 32.31 14.00
N SER A 543 -3.78 33.42 14.67
CA SER A 543 -4.82 34.03 15.50
C SER A 543 -6.07 34.46 14.72
N TYR A 544 -5.91 34.90 13.47
CA TYR A 544 -7.01 35.32 12.60
C TYR A 544 -7.89 34.17 12.11
N LEU A 545 -7.44 32.90 12.30
CA LEU A 545 -8.23 31.71 11.96
C LEU A 545 -8.98 31.11 13.15
N GLN A 546 -8.77 31.60 14.36
CA GLN A 546 -9.48 31.13 15.54
C GLN A 546 -10.96 31.50 15.45
N GLU A 547 -11.84 30.55 15.77
CA GLU A 547 -13.28 30.79 15.88
C GLU A 547 -13.56 31.78 17.02
N ILE A 548 -14.45 32.71 16.74
CA ILE A 548 -14.88 33.71 17.72
C ILE A 548 -15.91 33.07 18.66
N TRP A 549 -15.46 32.55 19.79
CA TRP A 549 -16.36 32.37 20.93
C TRP A 549 -16.48 33.73 21.63
N VAL A 550 -17.70 34.22 21.72
CA VAL A 550 -18.00 35.53 22.36
C VAL A 550 -17.27 35.58 23.71
N GLY A 551 -16.33 36.54 23.84
CA GLY A 551 -15.59 36.79 25.06
C GLY A 551 -14.21 36.18 25.24
N SER A 552 -13.70 35.39 24.27
CA SER A 552 -12.34 34.84 24.32
C SER A 552 -11.37 35.69 23.49
N PRO A 553 -10.19 36.04 23.98
CA PRO A 553 -9.16 36.67 23.16
C PRO A 553 -8.68 35.72 22.07
N TYR A 554 -8.37 36.26 20.90
CA TYR A 554 -7.81 35.48 19.79
C TYR A 554 -6.34 35.24 20.03
N TYR A 555 -5.98 33.98 20.11
CA TYR A 555 -4.58 33.56 20.24
C TYR A 555 -4.23 32.55 19.14
N ALA A 556 -3.10 32.76 18.54
CA ALA A 556 -2.51 31.72 17.72
C ALA A 556 -2.25 30.47 18.58
N GLN A 557 -2.47 29.30 18.02
CA GLN A 557 -2.33 28.01 18.70
C GLN A 557 -1.38 27.08 17.95
N LEU A 558 -0.53 26.40 18.69
CA LEU A 558 0.33 25.33 18.21
C LEU A 558 -0.07 24.03 18.89
N THR A 559 -0.44 23.04 18.11
CA THR A 559 -0.62 21.67 18.59
C THR A 559 0.53 20.83 18.09
N THR A 560 1.19 20.11 18.99
CA THR A 560 2.20 19.11 18.64
C THR A 560 1.77 17.74 19.13
N ALA A 561 1.86 16.74 18.27
CA ALA A 561 1.60 15.36 18.64
C ALA A 561 2.78 14.48 18.20
N ARG A 562 3.22 13.63 19.13
CA ARG A 562 4.30 12.68 18.88
C ARG A 562 3.86 11.28 19.20
N SER A 563 4.24 10.33 18.39
CA SER A 563 4.00 8.92 18.63
C SER A 563 5.21 8.11 18.20
N LYS A 564 5.65 7.22 19.07
CA LYS A 564 6.71 6.26 18.78
C LYS A 564 6.21 4.86 19.08
N TYR A 565 6.24 4.01 18.07
CA TYR A 565 5.90 2.60 18.17
C TYR A 565 7.14 1.75 17.92
N VAL A 566 7.43 0.82 18.81
CA VAL A 566 8.52 -0.15 18.65
C VAL A 566 7.95 -1.54 18.85
N SER A 567 8.18 -2.43 17.90
CA SER A 567 7.79 -3.83 17.95
C SER A 567 9.00 -4.72 17.75
N THR A 568 9.09 -5.74 18.59
CA THR A 568 10.05 -6.84 18.43
C THR A 568 9.31 -8.16 18.36
N SER A 569 9.70 -9.01 17.43
CA SER A 569 9.13 -10.36 17.24
C SER A 569 10.25 -11.38 17.10
N ILE A 570 10.08 -12.52 17.73
CA ILE A 570 10.94 -13.68 17.55
C ILE A 570 10.07 -14.90 17.29
N ASN A 571 10.43 -15.68 16.29
CA ASN A 571 9.72 -16.91 15.94
C ASN A 571 10.71 -18.07 15.82
N PHE A 572 10.27 -19.23 16.27
CA PHE A 572 10.95 -20.51 16.10
C PHE A 572 9.97 -21.49 15.49
N ARG A 573 10.42 -22.25 14.49
CA ARG A 573 9.56 -23.18 13.79
C ARG A 573 10.34 -24.41 13.35
N LEU A 574 9.69 -25.58 13.44
CA LEU A 574 10.13 -26.84 12.89
C LEU A 574 9.16 -27.24 11.78
N ASP A 575 9.69 -27.52 10.61
CA ASP A 575 8.96 -27.99 9.44
C ASP A 575 9.46 -29.38 9.07
N TYR A 576 8.56 -30.35 8.99
CA TYR A 576 8.82 -31.69 8.52
C TYR A 576 7.96 -32.02 7.32
N ASN A 577 8.59 -32.44 6.22
CA ASN A 577 7.90 -32.84 4.99
C ASN A 577 8.38 -34.22 4.56
N TYR A 578 7.45 -35.15 4.43
CA TYR A 578 7.76 -36.49 4.04
C TYR A 578 6.92 -36.92 2.82
N HIS A 579 7.61 -37.38 1.78
CA HIS A 579 6.99 -37.83 0.53
C HIS A 579 7.31 -39.30 0.30
N THR A 580 6.26 -40.13 0.09
CA THR A 580 6.39 -41.51 -0.26
C THR A 580 5.31 -41.92 -1.25
N GLY A 581 5.72 -42.32 -2.46
CA GLY A 581 4.80 -42.66 -3.54
C GLY A 581 3.83 -41.53 -3.85
N LYS A 582 2.53 -41.75 -3.61
CA LYS A 582 1.46 -40.76 -3.83
C LYS A 582 1.10 -39.97 -2.58
N HIS A 583 1.78 -40.22 -1.46
CA HIS A 583 1.48 -39.61 -0.17
C HIS A 583 2.47 -38.50 0.15
N LEU A 584 1.98 -37.31 0.45
CA LEU A 584 2.75 -36.19 0.98
C LEU A 584 2.22 -35.82 2.36
N PHE A 585 3.07 -35.93 3.37
CA PHE A 585 2.79 -35.53 4.74
C PHE A 585 3.58 -34.28 5.09
N GLY A 586 2.94 -33.31 5.68
CA GLY A 586 3.56 -32.12 6.24
C GLY A 586 3.19 -31.96 7.71
N ALA A 587 4.17 -31.65 8.54
CA ALA A 587 3.95 -31.27 9.94
C ALA A 587 4.76 -30.01 10.26
N MET A 588 4.17 -29.09 10.97
CA MET A 588 4.81 -27.87 11.43
C MET A 588 4.44 -27.62 12.88
N ALA A 589 5.41 -27.18 13.68
CA ALA A 589 5.20 -26.70 15.03
C ALA A 589 6.06 -25.47 15.27
N GLY A 590 5.52 -24.47 15.97
CA GLY A 590 6.24 -23.23 16.20
C GLY A 590 5.82 -22.50 17.47
N TYR A 591 6.70 -21.59 17.88
CA TYR A 591 6.53 -20.66 18.98
C TYR A 591 6.89 -19.26 18.50
N GLY A 592 6.06 -18.28 18.85
CA GLY A 592 6.29 -16.88 18.58
C GLY A 592 6.13 -16.01 19.83
N ALA A 593 6.92 -14.96 19.93
CA ALA A 593 6.77 -13.95 20.97
C ALA A 593 6.90 -12.55 20.38
N ASP A 594 5.83 -11.76 20.55
CA ASP A 594 5.78 -10.37 20.11
C ASP A 594 5.74 -9.45 21.35
N ARG A 595 6.47 -8.35 21.29
CA ARG A 595 6.46 -7.30 22.29
C ARG A 595 6.34 -5.96 21.60
N THR A 596 5.41 -5.14 22.06
CA THR A 596 5.19 -3.80 21.51
C THR A 596 5.25 -2.76 22.63
N ARG A 597 5.79 -1.60 22.27
CA ARG A 597 5.77 -0.40 23.12
C ARG A 597 5.38 0.79 22.26
N SER A 598 4.30 1.44 22.62
CA SER A 598 3.85 2.70 22.05
C SER A 598 3.99 3.79 23.12
N THR A 599 4.60 4.89 22.74
CA THR A 599 4.74 6.09 23.60
C THR A 599 4.37 7.29 22.77
N GLY A 600 3.71 8.26 23.36
CA GLY A 600 3.35 9.47 22.63
C GLY A 600 2.64 10.45 23.53
N GLY A 601 2.26 11.59 22.94
CA GLY A 601 1.54 12.62 23.63
C GLY A 601 1.12 13.72 22.68
N THR A 602 0.18 14.53 23.13
CA THR A 602 -0.30 15.72 22.42
C THR A 602 -0.22 16.90 23.35
N ASN A 603 0.37 17.99 22.88
CA ASN A 603 0.50 19.22 23.63
C ASN A 603 -0.09 20.36 22.81
N MET A 604 -0.76 21.29 23.48
CA MET A 604 -1.35 22.48 22.88
C MET A 604 -0.82 23.72 23.58
N TYR A 605 -0.35 24.65 22.80
CA TYR A 605 0.27 25.91 23.22
C TYR A 605 -0.50 27.07 22.63
N GLN A 606 -0.49 28.21 23.34
CA GLN A 606 -1.12 29.46 22.89
C GLN A 606 -0.33 30.72 23.27
N GLY A 607 -0.74 31.86 22.70
CA GLY A 607 -0.18 33.16 23.02
C GLY A 607 1.15 33.40 22.33
N PHE A 608 1.18 33.22 21.02
CA PHE A 608 2.35 33.52 20.21
C PHE A 608 2.43 35.02 19.91
N PRO A 609 3.63 35.60 19.84
CA PRO A 609 3.83 37.05 19.62
C PRO A 609 3.36 37.55 18.25
N ASN A 610 3.40 36.67 17.24
CA ASN A 610 2.86 36.90 15.90
C ASN A 610 2.45 35.59 15.24
N ASP A 611 1.74 35.70 14.11
CA ASP A 611 1.17 34.58 13.38
C ASP A 611 2.12 33.98 12.33
N ASP A 612 3.23 34.64 12.02
CA ASP A 612 4.02 34.29 10.83
C ASP A 612 5.37 33.63 11.12
N ASN A 613 6.10 34.13 12.11
CA ASN A 613 7.51 33.80 12.29
C ASN A 613 7.88 33.14 13.63
N LEU A 614 7.02 33.23 14.66
CA LEU A 614 7.28 32.73 16.00
C LEU A 614 6.29 31.60 16.36
N ASP A 615 6.24 30.57 15.51
CA ASP A 615 5.34 29.43 15.58
C ASP A 615 5.96 28.20 16.27
N ASN A 616 7.03 28.37 17.03
CA ASN A 616 7.69 27.28 17.77
C ASN A 616 7.29 27.27 19.24
N VAL A 617 7.42 26.11 19.90
CA VAL A 617 7.04 25.89 21.31
C VAL A 617 7.66 26.93 22.25
N GLY A 618 8.91 27.35 22.00
CA GLY A 618 9.62 28.32 22.85
C GLY A 618 9.04 29.73 22.80
N SER A 619 8.22 30.07 21.81
CA SER A 619 7.57 31.38 21.64
C SER A 619 6.20 31.46 22.29
N ALA A 620 5.63 30.35 22.76
CA ALA A 620 4.31 30.31 23.37
C ALA A 620 4.34 30.90 24.79
N GLN A 621 3.29 31.66 25.13
CA GLN A 621 3.12 32.23 26.48
C GLN A 621 2.57 31.23 27.48
N SER A 622 1.78 30.26 27.03
CA SER A 622 1.16 29.28 27.92
C SER A 622 0.91 27.91 27.24
N VAL A 623 0.84 26.89 28.07
CA VAL A 623 0.43 25.53 27.70
C VAL A 623 -1.04 25.36 28.03
N LEU A 624 -1.86 25.04 27.04
CA LEU A 624 -3.28 24.77 27.23
C LEU A 624 -3.55 23.32 27.63
N MET A 625 -2.84 22.40 26.99
CA MET A 625 -3.02 20.96 27.19
C MET A 625 -1.68 20.26 27.12
N TYR A 626 -1.50 19.33 28.02
CA TYR A 626 -0.40 18.37 28.00
C TYR A 626 -0.97 16.97 28.21
N SER A 627 -0.66 16.07 27.31
CA SER A 627 -1.08 14.67 27.39
C SER A 627 0.06 13.76 26.99
N ASP A 628 0.24 12.67 27.71
CA ASP A 628 1.34 11.74 27.56
C ASP A 628 0.86 10.30 27.84
N TYR A 629 1.31 9.34 27.06
CA TYR A 629 0.93 7.95 27.25
C TYR A 629 2.07 6.97 27.00
N VAL A 630 2.03 5.84 27.70
CA VAL A 630 2.88 4.68 27.47
C VAL A 630 2.02 3.43 27.48
N VAL A 631 1.96 2.76 26.34
CA VAL A 631 1.24 1.48 26.18
C VAL A 631 2.25 0.38 25.87
N LYS A 632 2.19 -0.71 26.63
CA LYS A 632 3.01 -1.90 26.39
C LYS A 632 2.09 -3.09 26.22
N SER A 633 2.36 -3.93 25.23
CA SER A 633 1.65 -5.19 25.07
C SER A 633 2.58 -6.33 24.66
N GLY A 634 2.17 -7.55 24.96
CA GLY A 634 2.89 -8.76 24.60
C GLY A 634 1.93 -9.84 24.17
N LEU A 635 2.37 -10.63 23.20
CA LEU A 635 1.67 -11.80 22.71
C LEU A 635 2.66 -12.96 22.64
N ASN A 636 2.32 -14.10 23.27
CA ASN A 636 3.03 -15.35 23.10
C ASN A 636 2.11 -16.31 22.35
N SER A 637 2.66 -17.07 21.43
CA SER A 637 1.88 -17.92 20.53
C SER A 637 2.53 -19.28 20.40
N ILE A 638 1.73 -20.33 20.49
CA ILE A 638 2.12 -21.69 20.14
C ILE A 638 1.24 -22.13 19.00
N TYR A 639 1.81 -22.66 17.94
CA TYR A 639 1.04 -23.03 16.76
C TYR A 639 1.56 -24.30 16.10
N GLY A 640 0.65 -25.01 15.44
CA GLY A 640 0.98 -26.23 14.71
C GLY A 640 0.06 -26.45 13.53
N ARG A 641 0.54 -27.18 12.54
CA ARG A 641 -0.20 -27.58 11.34
C ARG A 641 0.21 -28.97 10.90
N LEU A 642 -0.78 -29.79 10.59
CA LEU A 642 -0.61 -31.08 9.93
C LEU A 642 -1.29 -31.01 8.58
N SER A 643 -0.62 -31.49 7.54
CA SER A 643 -1.17 -31.56 6.20
C SER A 643 -0.93 -32.96 5.58
N TYR A 644 -1.91 -33.42 4.87
CA TYR A 644 -1.86 -34.65 4.10
C TYR A 644 -2.40 -34.42 2.70
N ASP A 645 -1.64 -34.86 1.72
CA ASP A 645 -2.01 -34.81 0.30
C ASP A 645 -1.81 -36.20 -0.32
N TYR A 646 -2.88 -36.72 -0.89
CA TYR A 646 -2.85 -37.98 -1.62
C TYR A 646 -2.97 -37.72 -3.13
N ASP A 647 -1.88 -37.90 -3.86
CA ASP A 647 -1.79 -37.83 -5.33
C ASP A 647 -2.28 -36.45 -5.87
N SER A 648 -2.19 -35.41 -5.03
CA SER A 648 -2.77 -34.07 -5.27
C SER A 648 -4.27 -34.13 -5.63
N ARG A 649 -4.99 -35.13 -5.15
CA ARG A 649 -6.43 -35.32 -5.33
C ARG A 649 -7.21 -35.10 -4.06
N TYR A 650 -6.76 -35.68 -2.96
CA TYR A 650 -7.41 -35.55 -1.65
C TYR A 650 -6.50 -34.83 -0.70
N LEU A 651 -6.98 -33.72 -0.20
CA LEU A 651 -6.23 -32.79 0.64
C LEU A 651 -6.87 -32.71 2.02
N LEU A 652 -6.08 -32.76 3.08
CA LEU A 652 -6.52 -32.54 4.45
C LEU A 652 -5.50 -31.63 5.14
N GLU A 653 -5.97 -30.62 5.82
CA GLU A 653 -5.14 -29.76 6.66
C GLU A 653 -5.85 -29.51 8.00
N VAL A 654 -5.09 -29.70 9.08
CA VAL A 654 -5.52 -29.40 10.45
C VAL A 654 -4.51 -28.43 11.03
N SER A 655 -4.95 -27.30 11.52
CA SER A 655 -4.11 -26.32 12.20
C SER A 655 -4.70 -25.92 13.54
N MET A 656 -3.83 -25.60 14.46
CA MET A 656 -4.17 -25.09 15.77
C MET A 656 -3.18 -24.00 16.17
N ARG A 657 -3.69 -22.91 16.71
CA ARG A 657 -2.89 -21.85 17.33
C ARG A 657 -3.47 -21.50 18.69
N ALA A 658 -2.62 -21.28 19.66
CA ALA A 658 -2.97 -20.76 20.98
C ALA A 658 -2.17 -19.47 21.22
N ASP A 659 -2.87 -18.40 21.50
CA ASP A 659 -2.32 -17.05 21.75
C ASP A 659 -2.57 -16.63 23.20
N ALA A 660 -1.52 -16.21 23.89
CA ALA A 660 -1.60 -15.58 25.22
C ALA A 660 -1.30 -14.09 25.10
N SER A 661 -2.30 -13.26 25.33
CA SER A 661 -2.20 -11.81 25.20
C SER A 661 -2.20 -11.11 26.56
N SER A 662 -1.26 -10.17 26.74
CA SER A 662 -1.22 -9.31 27.93
C SER A 662 -2.36 -8.28 28.02
N LYS A 663 -3.19 -8.16 26.98
CA LYS A 663 -4.37 -7.27 26.95
C LYS A 663 -5.53 -7.82 27.77
N PHE A 664 -5.51 -9.11 28.08
CA PHE A 664 -6.53 -9.79 28.90
C PHE A 664 -6.04 -10.01 30.33
N GLY A 665 -6.96 -9.98 31.26
CA GLY A 665 -6.68 -10.17 32.70
C GLY A 665 -6.17 -11.57 33.01
N PRO A 666 -5.60 -11.76 34.22
CA PRO A 666 -5.09 -13.04 34.69
C PRO A 666 -6.16 -14.14 34.57
N GLY A 667 -5.78 -15.32 34.11
CA GLY A 667 -6.66 -16.47 33.92
C GLY A 667 -7.41 -16.51 32.59
N ASN A 668 -7.52 -15.37 31.86
CA ASN A 668 -8.25 -15.28 30.58
C ASN A 668 -7.32 -14.89 29.41
N GLN A 669 -6.01 -15.04 29.56
CA GLN A 669 -5.03 -14.59 28.58
C GLN A 669 -4.95 -15.47 27.33
N TRP A 670 -5.34 -16.74 27.43
CA TRP A 670 -5.22 -17.73 26.37
C TRP A 670 -6.47 -17.82 25.52
N GLY A 671 -6.31 -17.65 24.21
CA GLY A 671 -7.30 -17.99 23.18
C GLY A 671 -6.79 -19.10 22.30
N VAL A 672 -7.63 -20.07 21.93
CA VAL A 672 -7.27 -21.22 21.08
C VAL A 672 -8.09 -21.16 19.79
N PHE A 673 -7.41 -21.31 18.67
CA PHE A 673 -7.96 -21.15 17.31
C PHE A 673 -7.70 -22.44 16.50
N PRO A 674 -8.56 -23.47 16.61
CA PRO A 674 -8.46 -24.67 15.78
C PRO A 674 -9.08 -24.41 14.40
N ALA A 675 -8.50 -25.01 13.36
CA ALA A 675 -9.07 -25.02 12.03
C ALA A 675 -8.83 -26.34 11.32
N VAL A 676 -9.82 -26.78 10.54
CA VAL A 676 -9.74 -27.98 9.69
C VAL A 676 -10.20 -27.60 8.30
N SER A 677 -9.47 -28.07 7.29
CA SER A 677 -9.89 -27.92 5.89
C SER A 677 -9.65 -29.22 5.12
N THR A 678 -10.56 -29.51 4.21
CA THR A 678 -10.50 -30.66 3.31
C THR A 678 -10.66 -30.20 1.87
N GLY A 679 -10.03 -30.89 0.95
CA GLY A 679 -10.13 -30.60 -0.48
C GLY A 679 -10.17 -31.86 -1.32
N TRP A 680 -10.97 -31.82 -2.39
CA TRP A 680 -11.02 -32.82 -3.42
C TRP A 680 -10.85 -32.17 -4.79
N VAL A 681 -9.75 -32.53 -5.48
CA VAL A 681 -9.44 -32.02 -6.82
C VAL A 681 -10.09 -32.96 -7.85
N ILE A 682 -11.34 -32.68 -8.18
CA ILE A 682 -12.19 -33.52 -9.05
C ILE A 682 -11.57 -33.67 -10.45
N SER A 683 -10.96 -32.59 -10.99
CA SER A 683 -10.34 -32.61 -12.32
C SER A 683 -9.19 -33.63 -12.47
N ARG A 684 -8.67 -34.18 -11.38
CA ARG A 684 -7.62 -35.22 -11.38
C ARG A 684 -8.14 -36.63 -11.25
N GLU A 685 -9.46 -36.80 -11.21
CA GLU A 685 -10.06 -38.14 -11.17
C GLU A 685 -10.09 -38.78 -12.55
N ALA A 686 -9.96 -40.10 -12.61
CA ALA A 686 -9.91 -40.85 -13.85
C ALA A 686 -11.18 -40.66 -14.73
N PHE A 687 -12.35 -40.44 -14.09
CA PHE A 687 -13.59 -40.17 -14.82
C PHE A 687 -13.60 -38.81 -15.51
N MET A 688 -12.74 -37.86 -15.09
CA MET A 688 -12.62 -36.51 -15.68
C MET A 688 -11.65 -36.50 -16.88
N GLU A 689 -10.87 -37.54 -17.13
CA GLU A 689 -9.98 -37.64 -18.32
C GLU A 689 -10.75 -37.49 -19.62
N LYS A 690 -12.06 -37.85 -19.64
CA LYS A 690 -12.96 -37.68 -20.79
C LYS A 690 -13.49 -36.26 -20.97
N ALA A 691 -13.18 -35.34 -20.05
CA ALA A 691 -13.61 -33.95 -20.09
C ALA A 691 -12.41 -32.97 -20.06
N PRO A 692 -11.52 -32.99 -21.07
CA PRO A 692 -10.26 -32.22 -21.07
C PRO A 692 -10.48 -30.70 -21.06
N TRP A 693 -11.70 -30.22 -21.33
CA TRP A 693 -12.08 -28.82 -21.24
C TRP A 693 -12.26 -28.34 -19.79
N VAL A 694 -12.31 -29.25 -18.80
CA VAL A 694 -12.33 -28.91 -17.37
C VAL A 694 -10.91 -28.94 -16.81
N ASN A 695 -10.19 -27.86 -16.96
CA ASN A 695 -8.77 -27.79 -16.60
C ASN A 695 -8.51 -27.76 -15.08
N ASN A 696 -9.42 -27.23 -14.27
CA ASN A 696 -9.26 -27.16 -12.83
C ASN A 696 -10.63 -27.08 -12.13
N SER A 697 -11.08 -28.18 -11.57
CA SER A 697 -12.29 -28.24 -10.75
C SER A 697 -11.95 -28.87 -9.41
N SER A 698 -12.15 -28.13 -8.33
CA SER A 698 -11.93 -28.59 -6.98
C SER A 698 -13.09 -28.19 -6.08
N PHE A 699 -13.39 -29.04 -5.10
CA PHE A 699 -14.28 -28.74 -3.99
C PHE A 699 -13.44 -28.64 -2.72
N ALA A 700 -13.60 -27.55 -1.98
CA ALA A 700 -12.92 -27.36 -0.71
C ALA A 700 -13.94 -26.90 0.34
N SER A 701 -13.80 -27.43 1.55
CA SER A 701 -14.58 -27.03 2.72
C SER A 701 -13.63 -26.72 3.87
N SER A 702 -13.91 -25.68 4.61
CA SER A 702 -13.11 -25.29 5.77
C SER A 702 -14.03 -24.89 6.94
N THR A 703 -13.61 -25.26 8.14
CA THR A 703 -14.28 -24.88 9.39
C THR A 703 -13.22 -24.36 10.37
N CYS A 704 -13.52 -23.27 11.05
CA CYS A 704 -12.70 -22.73 12.12
C CYS A 704 -13.62 -22.27 13.26
N SER A 705 -13.15 -22.39 14.49
CA SER A 705 -13.76 -21.80 15.67
C SER A 705 -12.88 -20.67 16.18
N PHE A 706 -13.44 -19.48 16.30
CA PHE A 706 -12.81 -18.31 16.91
C PHE A 706 -13.31 -18.07 18.32
#